data_fea24de9a8737df6872909d9e8fb1362
#
_entry.id   fea24de9a8737df6872909d9e8fb1362
#
_cell.length_a   1.000
_cell.length_b   1.000
_cell.length_c   1.000
_cell.angle_alpha   90.00
_cell.angle_beta   90.00
_cell.angle_gamma   90.00
#
_symmetry.space_group_name_H-M   'P 1'
#
loop_
_entity.id
_entity.type
_entity.pdbx_description
1 polymer ?
#
loop_
_entity_poly.entity_id
_entity_poly.type
_entity_poly.pdbx_seq_one_letter_code
_entity_poly.pdbx_strand_id
1 'polypeptide(L)'
;MNIHIPRPFCGTKTITANSAARPVVTPRMTRAGELAVRLAGSAAALLIFASLTAYAQGPRRPRPVPRSASPTKRTPAATPAAKPISTSAAKQLEDLSRALKKKNPAAAYERLSAFANQNSANVSGARAALALGYYDYSKTNFGLAAKWFARAQSDPILRDCVLYWSAETNIALAKQSDAISQLKTLRADFPTSVMTDQALESLAGAAIALNQPDTALAALNAYAATNDKPALLLLRGEAREQAGRPLEAVADYQSLYLGFPLTEQGRQAGAKLDFLRGTLKSGYQEIPLPQRFAHAGALFNGKLWSEARTEYSQLLSQLSGADKERAELRIMECGVSLGAGISALAALHLTDADVDAERFFALAQYYRTISPDSSMAPAVESAVARAPLSRWAEQALFLAGNYYWVQLDRDRASGYYKRLSDNFPASPNVVPSQWRVAWTAVLKRSPDAASLLAEHLRRFPGSQFTPDALYWLGRLAEEANNPMLARAYYGKLQVRYPQNYFQILAYARSAALGSGGVDDPDLLATIPPVPPAAPMSDTIPPAAADRQARADALRAIAFDSSAELELRAAYATTGEPRLLLEAAQQAITAGHYGVAIVAIRQIFTQLESRPFNSVPREVWLAAYPMPFAGSIQQWSAHSGLDSSLTAGLIRQESAFDPEAHSGANAIGLMQLLPKTARRLARSAKVGYSHARLFEPDYNVRLGTLYLAGLKKDFGSVESALAAYNAGEDRVAQWSAGQKYREIAEFVDSIPFTETREYVEIVTRNAAVYRKLYGAQPQNESRQTRTRRRRR
;
A
#
# COMPACT_ATOMS: atom_id res chain seq x y z
N MET A 1 10.08 4.29 -9.43
CA MET A 1 10.17 5.75 -9.47
C MET A 1 9.01 6.24 -10.30
N ASN A 2 7.88 6.61 -9.65
CA ASN A 2 6.67 7.04 -10.34
C ASN A 2 6.82 8.49 -10.78
N ILE A 3 6.85 8.71 -12.09
CA ILE A 3 6.98 10.05 -12.67
C ILE A 3 5.57 10.64 -12.81
N HIS A 4 5.21 11.54 -11.89
CA HIS A 4 4.01 12.38 -12.01
C HIS A 4 4.32 13.49 -13.03
N ILE A 5 3.57 13.54 -14.11
CA ILE A 5 3.64 14.62 -15.12
C ILE A 5 2.59 15.68 -14.72
N PRO A 6 2.97 16.91 -14.38
CA PRO A 6 2.02 18.01 -14.22
C PRO A 6 1.51 18.48 -15.60
N ARG A 7 0.20 18.77 -15.68
CA ARG A 7 -0.45 19.31 -16.89
C ARG A 7 -0.04 20.77 -17.13
N PRO A 8 0.10 21.22 -18.39
CA PRO A 8 0.34 22.62 -18.70
C PRO A 8 -0.95 23.43 -18.57
N PHE A 9 -0.89 24.55 -17.86
CA PHE A 9 -1.86 25.64 -17.96
C PHE A 9 -1.51 26.50 -19.15
N CYS A 10 -2.48 26.77 -20.02
CA CYS A 10 -2.40 27.80 -21.04
C CYS A 10 -3.63 28.70 -20.93
N GLY A 11 -3.43 30.00 -20.97
CA GLY A 11 -4.42 30.98 -21.42
C GLY A 11 -4.80 32.08 -20.44
N THR A 12 -4.06 33.15 -20.54
CA THR A 12 -4.35 34.54 -20.10
C THR A 12 -5.72 35.06 -20.54
N LYS A 13 -6.45 35.77 -19.67
CA LYS A 13 -7.02 37.10 -19.95
C LYS A 13 -7.42 37.82 -18.66
N THR A 14 -6.83 38.97 -18.49
CA THR A 14 -7.10 40.08 -17.60
C THR A 14 -8.52 40.65 -17.80
N ILE A 15 -9.25 40.96 -16.72
CA ILE A 15 -10.16 42.13 -16.63
C ILE A 15 -10.24 42.55 -15.16
N THR A 16 -10.05 43.84 -14.95
CA THR A 16 -10.12 44.65 -13.75
C THR A 16 -11.57 44.93 -13.30
N ALA A 17 -11.85 45.06 -12.04
CA ALA A 17 -12.31 46.21 -11.28
C ALA A 17 -13.23 45.88 -10.07
N ASN A 18 -12.81 46.38 -8.95
CA ASN A 18 -13.53 47.05 -7.83
C ASN A 18 -14.97 46.67 -7.41
N SER A 19 -15.10 46.26 -6.14
CA SER A 19 -15.72 47.14 -5.12
C SER A 19 -15.87 46.46 -3.75
N ALA A 20 -15.79 47.26 -2.73
CA ALA A 20 -15.73 46.94 -1.33
C ALA A 20 -17.06 46.52 -0.72
N ALA A 21 -17.04 45.63 0.29
CA ALA A 21 -17.91 45.63 1.44
C ALA A 21 -17.32 44.86 2.63
N ARG A 22 -17.43 45.39 3.81
CA ARG A 22 -16.85 45.00 5.10
C ARG A 22 -17.68 43.91 5.83
N PRO A 23 -17.18 43.39 6.96
CA PRO A 23 -17.41 41.98 7.35
C PRO A 23 -18.48 41.82 8.44
N VAL A 24 -19.03 40.62 8.46
CA VAL A 24 -19.85 40.12 9.61
C VAL A 24 -18.98 39.09 10.36
N VAL A 25 -18.84 39.37 11.67
CA VAL A 25 -18.11 38.55 12.64
C VAL A 25 -19.03 37.44 13.13
N THR A 26 -18.57 36.18 13.08
CA THR A 26 -19.13 35.09 13.89
C THR A 26 -17.98 34.25 14.50
N PRO A 27 -18.16 33.65 15.69
CA PRO A 27 -17.07 33.30 16.58
C PRO A 27 -16.39 31.98 16.23
N ARG A 28 -15.06 31.96 16.46
CA ARG A 28 -14.16 30.83 16.33
C ARG A 28 -14.51 29.73 17.34
N MET A 29 -14.86 28.54 16.85
CA MET A 29 -14.72 27.29 17.59
C MET A 29 -13.35 26.68 17.34
N THR A 30 -12.76 26.18 18.41
CA THR A 30 -11.36 25.73 18.49
C THR A 30 -11.12 24.41 17.74
N ARG A 31 -9.99 24.36 17.03
CA ARG A 31 -9.50 23.30 16.15
C ARG A 31 -9.02 21.99 16.84
N ALA A 32 -9.44 21.69 18.04
CA ALA A 32 -8.95 20.48 18.74
C ALA A 32 -9.79 19.21 18.51
N GLY A 33 -10.98 19.28 17.95
CA GLY A 33 -11.90 18.14 17.81
C GLY A 33 -11.83 17.38 16.48
N GLU A 34 -11.27 17.97 15.42
CA GLU A 34 -11.26 17.34 14.07
C GLU A 34 -10.02 16.49 13.75
N LEU A 35 -8.98 16.57 14.58
CA LEU A 35 -7.70 15.90 14.30
C LEU A 35 -7.70 14.40 14.68
N ALA A 36 -8.50 14.01 15.66
CA ALA A 36 -8.49 12.63 16.17
C ALA A 36 -9.20 11.60 15.27
N VAL A 37 -10.10 12.02 14.37
CA VAL A 37 -10.85 11.12 13.48
C VAL A 37 -10.19 10.96 12.10
N ARG A 38 -9.31 11.88 11.70
CA ARG A 38 -8.66 11.86 10.39
C ARG A 38 -7.34 11.04 10.33
N LEU A 39 -6.73 10.72 11.47
CA LEU A 39 -5.44 10.02 11.50
C LEU A 39 -5.53 8.49 11.35
N ALA A 40 -6.70 7.88 11.57
CA ALA A 40 -6.87 6.42 11.42
C ALA A 40 -7.17 5.96 9.97
N GLY A 41 -7.65 6.83 9.10
CA GLY A 41 -8.04 6.49 7.72
C GLY A 41 -6.95 6.66 6.66
N SER A 42 -5.98 7.55 6.92
CA SER A 42 -5.00 7.94 5.88
C SER A 42 -3.76 7.06 5.79
N ALA A 43 -3.46 6.26 6.82
CA ALA A 43 -2.27 5.40 6.84
C ALA A 43 -2.42 4.11 6.01
N ALA A 44 -3.64 3.61 5.81
CA ALA A 44 -3.89 2.36 5.08
C ALA A 44 -3.78 2.52 3.55
N ALA A 45 -4.16 3.67 2.99
CA ALA A 45 -4.14 3.90 1.55
C ALA A 45 -2.73 4.20 1.01
N LEU A 46 -1.85 4.82 1.81
CA LEU A 46 -0.45 5.11 1.43
C LEU A 46 0.47 3.89 1.50
N LEU A 47 0.15 2.89 2.32
CA LEU A 47 0.92 1.63 2.43
C LEU A 47 0.71 0.67 1.26
N ILE A 48 -0.38 0.78 0.51
CA ILE A 48 -0.67 -0.09 -0.65
C ILE A 48 0.20 0.29 -1.86
N PHE A 49 0.58 1.56 -2.01
CA PHE A 49 1.40 2.04 -3.13
C PHE A 49 2.92 2.00 -2.87
N ALA A 50 3.36 2.09 -1.60
CA ALA A 50 4.78 2.06 -1.25
C ALA A 50 5.38 0.65 -1.15
N SER A 51 4.56 -0.40 -0.99
CA SER A 51 5.03 -1.78 -0.80
C SER A 51 5.32 -2.55 -2.09
N LEU A 52 5.04 -1.98 -3.26
CA LEU A 52 5.31 -2.64 -4.55
C LEU A 52 6.76 -2.48 -5.06
N THR A 53 7.58 -1.59 -4.47
CA THR A 53 8.95 -1.34 -4.91
C THR A 53 10.06 -1.74 -3.91
N ALA A 54 9.73 -2.23 -2.72
CA ALA A 54 10.69 -2.51 -1.65
C ALA A 54 11.02 -4.01 -1.43
N TYR A 55 10.60 -4.92 -2.29
CA TYR A 55 10.77 -6.36 -2.07
C TYR A 55 11.75 -7.03 -3.05
N ALA A 56 12.99 -6.53 -3.09
CA ALA A 56 14.10 -7.20 -3.78
C ALA A 56 15.36 -7.40 -2.92
N GLN A 57 15.25 -7.33 -1.58
CA GLN A 57 16.37 -7.71 -0.71
C GLN A 57 15.91 -8.73 0.33
N GLY A 58 16.44 -9.96 0.20
CA GLY A 58 16.17 -11.06 1.11
C GLY A 58 16.68 -10.80 2.54
N PRO A 59 16.12 -11.45 3.56
CA PRO A 59 16.45 -11.21 4.94
C PRO A 59 17.87 -11.68 5.28
N ARG A 60 18.71 -10.77 5.77
CA ARG A 60 19.99 -11.11 6.41
C ARG A 60 19.70 -11.83 7.74
N ARG A 61 20.23 -13.03 7.90
CA ARG A 61 20.16 -13.79 9.16
C ARG A 61 20.82 -13.00 10.30
N PRO A 62 20.19 -12.89 11.49
CA PRO A 62 20.83 -12.32 12.67
C PRO A 62 21.95 -13.22 13.19
N ARG A 63 23.07 -12.62 13.60
CA ARG A 63 24.14 -13.29 14.32
C ARG A 63 23.68 -13.67 15.74
N PRO A 64 24.12 -14.79 16.29
CA PRO A 64 23.75 -15.18 17.67
C PRO A 64 24.41 -14.27 18.69
N VAL A 65 23.61 -13.76 19.62
CA VAL A 65 24.04 -13.01 20.81
C VAL A 65 24.31 -13.99 21.94
N PRO A 66 25.35 -13.79 22.78
CA PRO A 66 25.66 -14.69 23.89
C PRO A 66 24.59 -14.65 24.98
N ARG A 67 24.23 -15.82 25.48
CA ARG A 67 23.29 -15.99 26.59
C ARG A 67 23.89 -15.42 27.89
N SER A 68 23.22 -14.43 28.48
CA SER A 68 23.39 -14.06 29.88
C SER A 68 22.34 -14.78 30.75
N ALA A 69 22.72 -15.06 31.95
CA ALA A 69 22.02 -15.93 32.90
C ALA A 69 20.59 -15.48 33.23
N SER A 70 19.69 -16.47 33.31
CA SER A 70 18.28 -16.34 33.65
C SER A 70 18.04 -15.91 35.08
N PRO A 71 17.13 -14.98 35.36
CA PRO A 71 16.52 -14.85 36.70
C PRO A 71 15.40 -15.89 36.85
N THR A 72 15.32 -16.45 38.03
CA THR A 72 14.38 -17.48 38.50
C THR A 72 12.92 -17.12 38.15
N LYS A 73 12.25 -18.02 37.41
CA LYS A 73 10.83 -17.99 37.12
C LYS A 73 10.01 -18.05 38.41
N ARG A 74 9.28 -16.98 38.74
CA ARG A 74 8.06 -17.09 39.55
C ARG A 74 6.96 -17.60 38.61
N THR A 75 6.44 -18.77 38.88
CA THR A 75 5.25 -19.34 38.21
C THR A 75 4.06 -18.42 38.51
N PRO A 76 3.35 -17.89 37.51
CA PRO A 76 2.10 -17.19 37.77
C PRO A 76 1.07 -18.18 38.33
N ALA A 77 0.37 -17.76 39.39
CA ALA A 77 -0.72 -18.52 39.96
C ALA A 77 -1.79 -18.75 38.87
N ALA A 78 -2.25 -19.98 38.69
CA ALA A 78 -3.28 -20.35 37.76
C ALA A 78 -4.55 -19.54 38.04
N THR A 79 -4.95 -18.72 37.05
CA THR A 79 -6.22 -17.96 37.05
C THR A 79 -7.37 -18.96 37.09
N PRO A 80 -8.41 -18.78 37.95
CA PRO A 80 -9.57 -19.68 37.96
C PRO A 80 -10.26 -19.67 36.60
N ALA A 81 -10.46 -20.83 35.99
CA ALA A 81 -11.15 -20.98 34.72
C ALA A 81 -12.57 -20.35 34.79
N ALA A 82 -12.80 -19.32 34.01
CA ALA A 82 -14.13 -18.73 33.90
C ALA A 82 -15.10 -19.78 33.36
N LYS A 83 -16.33 -19.84 33.92
CA LYS A 83 -17.38 -20.77 33.45
C LYS A 83 -17.66 -20.52 31.96
N PRO A 84 -17.72 -21.53 31.11
CA PRO A 84 -17.97 -21.37 29.68
C PRO A 84 -19.34 -20.69 29.46
N ILE A 85 -19.34 -19.71 28.55
CA ILE A 85 -20.54 -18.97 28.14
C ILE A 85 -21.45 -19.95 27.41
N SER A 86 -22.79 -19.96 27.69
CA SER A 86 -23.73 -20.75 26.90
C SER A 86 -23.71 -20.26 25.44
N THR A 87 -23.77 -21.19 24.48
CA THR A 87 -23.74 -20.87 23.04
C THR A 87 -24.83 -19.85 22.63
N SER A 88 -26.01 -19.89 23.32
CA SER A 88 -27.10 -18.93 23.10
C SER A 88 -26.72 -17.49 23.56
N ALA A 89 -26.12 -17.35 24.75
CA ALA A 89 -25.72 -16.04 25.27
C ALA A 89 -24.56 -15.41 24.48
N ALA A 90 -23.62 -16.23 24.02
CA ALA A 90 -22.51 -15.76 23.17
C ALA A 90 -23.02 -15.19 21.84
N LYS A 91 -23.93 -15.92 21.18
CA LYS A 91 -24.55 -15.44 19.93
C LYS A 91 -25.37 -14.18 20.12
N GLN A 92 -26.17 -14.11 21.20
CA GLN A 92 -26.95 -12.91 21.51
C GLN A 92 -26.06 -11.71 21.76
N LEU A 93 -24.93 -11.84 22.47
CA LEU A 93 -23.96 -10.79 22.71
C LEU A 93 -23.38 -10.30 21.38
N GLU A 94 -22.95 -11.21 20.50
CA GLU A 94 -22.39 -10.87 19.20
C GLU A 94 -23.40 -10.12 18.33
N ASP A 95 -24.63 -10.62 18.20
CA ASP A 95 -25.70 -10.02 17.38
C ASP A 95 -26.04 -8.60 17.86
N LEU A 96 -26.13 -8.38 19.18
CA LEU A 96 -26.40 -7.07 19.78
C LEU A 96 -25.22 -6.12 19.58
N SER A 97 -23.99 -6.59 19.75
CA SER A 97 -22.77 -5.78 19.56
C SER A 97 -22.61 -5.38 18.10
N ARG A 98 -22.86 -6.29 17.16
CA ARG A 98 -22.87 -5.95 15.71
C ARG A 98 -23.98 -4.95 15.36
N ALA A 99 -25.14 -5.02 16.03
CA ALA A 99 -26.24 -4.08 15.81
C ALA A 99 -25.91 -2.65 16.24
N LEU A 100 -24.98 -2.42 17.19
CA LEU A 100 -24.50 -1.08 17.57
C LEU A 100 -23.79 -0.34 16.42
N LYS A 101 -23.22 -1.08 15.46
CA LYS A 101 -22.52 -0.50 14.29
C LYS A 101 -23.46 -0.09 13.15
N LYS A 102 -24.77 -0.37 13.27
CA LYS A 102 -25.76 -0.02 12.24
C LYS A 102 -26.18 1.45 12.35
N LYS A 103 -26.82 1.94 11.29
CA LYS A 103 -27.22 3.36 11.14
C LYS A 103 -28.14 3.88 12.27
N ASN A 104 -28.99 2.99 12.87
CA ASN A 104 -29.90 3.34 13.97
C ASN A 104 -29.63 2.44 15.18
N PRO A 105 -28.65 2.75 16.03
CA PRO A 105 -28.19 1.86 17.09
C PRO A 105 -28.99 1.96 18.40
N ALA A 106 -29.92 2.89 18.57
CA ALA A 106 -30.59 3.17 19.85
C ALA A 106 -31.23 1.93 20.49
N ALA A 107 -32.05 1.20 19.73
CA ALA A 107 -32.69 -0.02 20.24
C ALA A 107 -31.67 -1.14 20.53
N ALA A 108 -30.56 -1.20 19.78
CA ALA A 108 -29.48 -2.15 20.04
C ALA A 108 -28.73 -1.77 21.33
N TYR A 109 -28.48 -0.47 21.56
CA TYR A 109 -27.86 0.04 22.78
C TYR A 109 -28.71 -0.31 24.03
N GLU A 110 -30.00 -0.06 24.01
CA GLU A 110 -30.92 -0.40 25.12
C GLU A 110 -30.91 -1.92 25.40
N ARG A 111 -31.04 -2.74 24.38
CA ARG A 111 -31.02 -4.21 24.51
C ARG A 111 -29.67 -4.73 25.00
N LEU A 112 -28.56 -4.19 24.53
CA LEU A 112 -27.21 -4.57 25.01
C LEU A 112 -26.99 -4.10 26.45
N SER A 113 -27.51 -2.94 26.83
CA SER A 113 -27.51 -2.44 28.23
C SER A 113 -28.31 -3.34 29.15
N ALA A 114 -29.51 -3.77 28.76
CA ALA A 114 -30.31 -4.76 29.49
C ALA A 114 -29.55 -6.10 29.60
N PHE A 115 -28.92 -6.59 28.52
CA PHE A 115 -28.11 -7.80 28.55
C PHE A 115 -26.94 -7.67 29.52
N ALA A 116 -26.19 -6.54 29.51
CA ALA A 116 -25.10 -6.28 30.42
C ALA A 116 -25.57 -6.26 31.91
N ASN A 117 -26.77 -5.72 32.16
CA ASN A 117 -27.38 -5.70 33.51
C ASN A 117 -27.80 -7.09 34.00
N GLN A 118 -28.42 -7.87 33.14
CA GLN A 118 -28.89 -9.23 33.47
C GLN A 118 -27.70 -10.20 33.69
N ASN A 119 -26.57 -9.93 33.03
CA ASN A 119 -25.37 -10.76 33.07
C ASN A 119 -24.23 -10.13 33.89
N SER A 120 -24.53 -9.19 34.80
CA SER A 120 -23.51 -8.40 35.51
C SER A 120 -22.54 -9.23 36.36
N ALA A 121 -22.88 -10.44 36.73
CA ALA A 121 -22.05 -11.34 37.53
C ALA A 121 -21.13 -12.25 36.68
N ASN A 122 -21.15 -12.16 35.34
CA ASN A 122 -20.40 -13.05 34.47
C ASN A 122 -19.65 -12.29 33.37
N VAL A 123 -18.74 -13.02 32.69
CA VAL A 123 -17.87 -12.46 31.63
C VAL A 123 -18.67 -11.89 30.46
N SER A 124 -19.86 -12.45 30.13
CA SER A 124 -20.69 -11.93 29.03
C SER A 124 -21.20 -10.51 29.33
N GLY A 125 -21.56 -10.25 30.58
CA GLY A 125 -21.96 -8.89 31.00
C GLY A 125 -20.78 -7.92 31.00
N ALA A 126 -19.59 -8.36 31.40
CA ALA A 126 -18.38 -7.54 31.33
C ALA A 126 -17.99 -7.18 29.88
N ARG A 127 -18.11 -8.15 28.96
CA ARG A 127 -17.88 -7.92 27.52
C ARG A 127 -18.91 -6.99 26.91
N ALA A 128 -20.20 -7.15 27.26
CA ALA A 128 -21.24 -6.22 26.84
C ALA A 128 -20.97 -4.79 27.34
N ALA A 129 -20.49 -4.66 28.58
CA ALA A 129 -20.09 -3.38 29.16
C ALA A 129 -18.88 -2.77 28.43
N LEU A 130 -17.88 -3.56 28.02
CA LEU A 130 -16.76 -3.08 27.18
C LEU A 130 -17.26 -2.53 25.84
N ALA A 131 -18.17 -3.24 25.17
CA ALA A 131 -18.75 -2.78 23.90
C ALA A 131 -19.52 -1.48 24.05
N LEU A 132 -20.34 -1.34 25.12
CA LEU A 132 -21.09 -0.12 25.43
C LEU A 132 -20.17 1.04 25.80
N GLY A 133 -19.15 0.78 26.62
CA GLY A 133 -18.17 1.77 27.02
C GLY A 133 -17.42 2.35 25.83
N TYR A 134 -16.96 1.49 24.90
CA TYR A 134 -16.32 1.93 23.66
C TYR A 134 -17.29 2.71 22.75
N TYR A 135 -18.55 2.28 22.66
CA TYR A 135 -19.57 3.01 21.91
C TYR A 135 -19.76 4.43 22.47
N ASP A 136 -19.94 4.57 23.80
CA ASP A 136 -20.09 5.89 24.44
C ASP A 136 -18.82 6.74 24.32
N TYR A 137 -17.62 6.14 24.46
CA TYR A 137 -16.34 6.82 24.19
C TYR A 137 -16.29 7.40 22.77
N SER A 138 -16.66 6.60 21.77
CA SER A 138 -16.69 7.02 20.37
C SER A 138 -17.70 8.14 20.07
N LYS A 139 -18.68 8.34 20.95
CA LYS A 139 -19.67 9.42 20.91
C LYS A 139 -19.34 10.58 21.87
N THR A 140 -18.13 10.59 22.42
CA THR A 140 -17.65 11.58 23.40
C THR A 140 -18.47 11.64 24.71
N ASN A 141 -19.26 10.59 24.98
CA ASN A 141 -20.02 10.43 26.20
C ASN A 141 -19.15 9.88 27.34
N PHE A 142 -18.03 10.52 27.63
CA PHE A 142 -16.98 10.01 28.51
C PHE A 142 -17.48 9.62 29.92
N GLY A 143 -18.43 10.35 30.47
CA GLY A 143 -19.03 10.03 31.79
C GLY A 143 -19.81 8.70 31.80
N LEU A 144 -20.49 8.34 30.71
CA LEU A 144 -21.15 7.04 30.55
C LEU A 144 -20.13 5.95 30.23
N ALA A 145 -19.17 6.23 29.37
CA ALA A 145 -18.08 5.32 29.02
C ALA A 145 -17.33 4.83 30.30
N ALA A 146 -16.98 5.76 31.20
CA ALA A 146 -16.32 5.44 32.48
C ALA A 146 -17.13 4.46 33.32
N LYS A 147 -18.48 4.63 33.40
CA LYS A 147 -19.34 3.73 34.15
C LYS A 147 -19.38 2.32 33.56
N TRP A 148 -19.39 2.21 32.25
CA TRP A 148 -19.38 0.93 31.56
C TRP A 148 -18.02 0.24 31.68
N PHE A 149 -16.90 0.94 31.51
CA PHE A 149 -15.57 0.37 31.66
C PHE A 149 -15.29 -0.10 33.10
N ALA A 150 -15.82 0.61 34.13
CA ALA A 150 -15.73 0.13 35.50
C ALA A 150 -16.38 -1.26 35.68
N ARG A 151 -17.48 -1.53 34.98
CA ARG A 151 -18.18 -2.83 35.00
C ARG A 151 -17.48 -3.90 34.14
N ALA A 152 -16.73 -3.50 33.14
CA ALA A 152 -15.99 -4.40 32.27
C ALA A 152 -14.71 -5.00 32.91
N GLN A 153 -14.26 -4.47 34.05
CA GLN A 153 -13.02 -4.87 34.74
C GLN A 153 -12.96 -6.35 35.12
N SER A 154 -14.08 -7.05 35.21
CA SER A 154 -14.16 -8.46 35.58
C SER A 154 -13.85 -9.45 34.47
N ASP A 155 -13.65 -9.00 33.20
CA ASP A 155 -13.18 -9.90 32.12
C ASP A 155 -11.65 -10.10 32.23
N PRO A 156 -11.16 -11.30 32.58
CA PRO A 156 -9.72 -11.54 32.70
C PRO A 156 -9.02 -11.58 31.34
N ILE A 157 -9.73 -11.89 30.25
CA ILE A 157 -9.16 -12.05 28.89
C ILE A 157 -8.97 -10.71 28.21
N LEU A 158 -9.93 -9.78 28.35
CA LEU A 158 -9.90 -8.45 27.71
C LEU A 158 -9.54 -7.31 28.68
N ARG A 159 -8.96 -7.63 29.83
CA ARG A 159 -8.62 -6.64 30.87
C ARG A 159 -7.67 -5.55 30.37
N ASP A 160 -6.73 -5.87 29.51
CA ASP A 160 -5.84 -4.87 28.90
C ASP A 160 -6.59 -3.87 28.03
N CYS A 161 -7.55 -4.33 27.19
CA CYS A 161 -8.42 -3.44 26.43
C CYS A 161 -9.25 -2.54 27.36
N VAL A 162 -9.79 -3.08 28.46
CA VAL A 162 -10.54 -2.30 29.44
C VAL A 162 -9.67 -1.27 30.12
N LEU A 163 -8.46 -1.61 30.52
CA LEU A 163 -7.50 -0.69 31.15
C LEU A 163 -7.13 0.44 30.19
N TYR A 164 -6.86 0.12 28.92
CA TYR A 164 -6.53 1.10 27.89
C TYR A 164 -7.67 2.11 27.66
N TRP A 165 -8.87 1.62 27.37
CA TRP A 165 -10.01 2.51 27.09
C TRP A 165 -10.52 3.27 28.31
N SER A 166 -10.35 2.69 29.53
CA SER A 166 -10.60 3.41 30.78
C SER A 166 -9.62 4.57 30.97
N ALA A 167 -8.34 4.35 30.66
CA ALA A 167 -7.30 5.37 30.77
C ALA A 167 -7.54 6.50 29.76
N GLU A 168 -7.83 6.17 28.49
CA GLU A 168 -8.19 7.16 27.47
C GLU A 168 -9.41 8.00 27.89
N THR A 169 -10.40 7.33 28.48
CA THR A 169 -11.60 8.02 29.02
C THR A 169 -11.23 8.95 30.18
N ASN A 170 -10.33 8.53 31.07
CA ASN A 170 -9.86 9.35 32.19
C ASN A 170 -9.01 10.55 31.71
N ILE A 171 -8.19 10.38 30.66
CA ILE A 171 -7.48 11.51 30.02
C ILE A 171 -8.50 12.53 29.48
N ALA A 172 -9.54 12.06 28.77
CA ALA A 172 -10.59 12.92 28.25
C ALA A 172 -11.41 13.64 29.34
N LEU A 173 -11.50 13.06 30.54
CA LEU A 173 -12.12 13.63 31.73
C LEU A 173 -11.16 14.47 32.61
N ALA A 174 -9.95 14.75 32.13
CA ALA A 174 -8.89 15.44 32.86
C ALA A 174 -8.46 14.74 34.18
N LYS A 175 -8.57 13.39 34.24
CA LYS A 175 -8.17 12.54 35.38
C LYS A 175 -6.86 11.82 35.07
N GLN A 176 -5.81 12.58 34.77
CA GLN A 176 -4.53 12.05 34.31
C GLN A 176 -3.87 11.08 35.31
N SER A 177 -4.00 11.32 36.62
CA SER A 177 -3.41 10.42 37.64
C SER A 177 -4.04 9.02 37.60
N ASP A 178 -5.37 8.93 37.43
CA ASP A 178 -6.07 7.65 37.29
C ASP A 178 -5.64 6.93 36.00
N ALA A 179 -5.53 7.68 34.90
CA ALA A 179 -5.08 7.16 33.62
C ALA A 179 -3.66 6.58 33.71
N ILE A 180 -2.71 7.31 34.31
CA ILE A 180 -1.32 6.84 34.53
C ILE A 180 -1.30 5.54 35.32
N SER A 181 -2.11 5.45 36.38
CA SER A 181 -2.22 4.24 37.19
C SER A 181 -2.69 3.04 36.39
N GLN A 182 -3.74 3.21 35.58
CA GLN A 182 -4.30 2.16 34.70
C GLN A 182 -3.31 1.73 33.62
N LEU A 183 -2.61 2.67 32.97
CA LEU A 183 -1.63 2.38 31.92
C LEU A 183 -0.36 1.72 32.49
N LYS A 184 0.06 2.07 33.71
CA LYS A 184 1.11 1.34 34.44
C LYS A 184 0.71 -0.11 34.70
N THR A 185 -0.52 -0.34 35.16
CA THR A 185 -1.10 -1.68 35.40
C THR A 185 -1.16 -2.46 34.06
N LEU A 186 -1.63 -1.86 32.97
CA LEU A 186 -1.66 -2.51 31.66
C LEU A 186 -0.26 -3.00 31.26
N ARG A 187 0.75 -2.15 31.36
CA ARG A 187 2.12 -2.50 30.98
C ARG A 187 2.76 -3.56 31.86
N ALA A 188 2.46 -3.56 33.18
CA ALA A 188 3.00 -4.53 34.13
C ALA A 188 2.36 -5.91 33.96
N ASP A 189 1.03 -5.95 33.88
CA ASP A 189 0.27 -7.20 33.84
C ASP A 189 0.13 -7.79 32.42
N PHE A 190 0.21 -6.94 31.36
CA PHE A 190 0.00 -7.33 29.96
C PHE A 190 1.12 -6.82 29.03
N PRO A 191 2.39 -7.19 29.27
CA PRO A 191 3.54 -6.64 28.51
C PRO A 191 3.53 -6.98 27.03
N THR A 192 2.75 -7.97 26.61
CA THR A 192 2.60 -8.40 25.22
C THR A 192 1.31 -7.89 24.56
N SER A 193 0.53 -7.02 25.22
CA SER A 193 -0.69 -6.45 24.66
C SER A 193 -0.41 -5.73 23.34
N VAL A 194 -1.32 -5.85 22.37
CA VAL A 194 -1.27 -5.11 21.11
C VAL A 194 -1.50 -3.60 21.29
N MET A 195 -1.94 -3.17 22.50
CA MET A 195 -2.11 -1.78 22.88
C MET A 195 -0.85 -1.12 23.47
N THR A 196 0.28 -1.85 23.56
CA THR A 196 1.48 -1.40 24.30
C THR A 196 2.02 -0.06 23.78
N ASP A 197 2.11 0.14 22.46
CA ASP A 197 2.65 1.37 21.88
C ASP A 197 1.76 2.57 22.23
N GLN A 198 0.45 2.44 22.01
CA GLN A 198 -0.53 3.50 22.31
C GLN A 198 -0.62 3.77 23.81
N ALA A 199 -0.60 2.72 24.63
CA ALA A 199 -0.63 2.85 26.09
C ALA A 199 0.61 3.60 26.62
N LEU A 200 1.75 3.40 25.99
CA LEU A 200 3.00 4.08 26.35
C LEU A 200 2.97 5.57 25.93
N GLU A 201 2.45 5.84 24.75
CA GLU A 201 2.25 7.22 24.27
C GLU A 201 1.30 8.01 25.19
N SER A 202 0.14 7.43 25.51
CA SER A 202 -0.85 8.03 26.41
C SER A 202 -0.29 8.20 27.83
N LEU A 203 0.48 7.23 28.35
CA LEU A 203 1.09 7.33 29.66
C LEU A 203 2.12 8.45 29.72
N ALA A 204 3.02 8.51 28.73
CA ALA A 204 4.05 9.55 28.69
C ALA A 204 3.42 10.94 28.54
N GLY A 205 2.46 11.10 27.64
CA GLY A 205 1.73 12.36 27.47
C GLY A 205 0.99 12.81 28.73
N ALA A 206 0.28 11.92 29.41
CA ALA A 206 -0.41 12.23 30.67
C ALA A 206 0.58 12.58 31.80
N ALA A 207 1.72 11.92 31.87
CA ALA A 207 2.76 12.19 32.88
C ALA A 207 3.43 13.56 32.64
N ILE A 208 3.73 13.90 31.38
CA ILE A 208 4.26 15.22 31.01
C ILE A 208 3.24 16.30 31.34
N ALA A 209 1.95 16.10 31.03
CA ALA A 209 0.88 17.05 31.35
C ALA A 209 0.71 17.33 32.85
N LEU A 210 1.05 16.35 33.72
CA LEU A 210 1.06 16.51 35.17
C LEU A 210 2.41 16.99 35.75
N ASN A 211 3.36 17.36 34.90
CA ASN A 211 4.72 17.72 35.32
C ASN A 211 5.42 16.60 36.13
N GLN A 212 5.24 15.34 35.66
CA GLN A 212 5.86 14.13 36.20
C GLN A 212 6.83 13.50 35.20
N PRO A 213 7.91 14.18 34.78
CA PRO A 213 8.78 13.72 33.70
C PRO A 213 9.48 12.41 34.03
N ASP A 214 9.85 12.15 35.28
CA ASP A 214 10.50 10.87 35.65
C ASP A 214 9.55 9.68 35.46
N THR A 215 8.25 9.85 35.63
CA THR A 215 7.25 8.81 35.32
C THR A 215 7.24 8.48 33.83
N ALA A 216 7.26 9.50 32.96
CA ALA A 216 7.34 9.31 31.52
C ALA A 216 8.66 8.65 31.12
N LEU A 217 9.80 9.15 31.64
CA LEU A 217 11.13 8.63 31.33
C LEU A 217 11.30 7.17 31.77
N ALA A 218 10.83 6.80 32.95
CA ALA A 218 10.89 5.40 33.41
C ALA A 218 10.15 4.46 32.46
N ALA A 219 8.99 4.90 31.94
CA ALA A 219 8.21 4.10 31.02
C ALA A 219 8.87 4.01 29.63
N LEU A 220 9.31 5.14 29.08
CA LEU A 220 9.89 5.23 27.73
C LEU A 220 11.28 4.57 27.64
N ASN A 221 12.12 4.70 28.67
CA ASN A 221 13.45 4.09 28.68
C ASN A 221 13.40 2.56 28.83
N ALA A 222 12.35 2.03 29.47
CA ALA A 222 12.16 0.58 29.64
C ALA A 222 11.64 -0.09 28.35
N TYR A 223 11.20 0.68 27.34
CA TYR A 223 10.66 0.14 26.08
C TYR A 223 11.71 0.17 24.98
N ALA A 224 12.20 -1.00 24.58
CA ALA A 224 13.31 -1.14 23.63
C ALA A 224 13.03 -0.46 22.26
N ALA A 225 11.76 -0.47 21.81
CA ALA A 225 11.37 0.11 20.51
C ALA A 225 11.13 1.64 20.54
N THR A 226 11.39 2.34 21.66
CA THR A 226 11.17 3.80 21.74
C THR A 226 11.96 4.55 20.67
N ASN A 227 13.18 4.13 20.36
CA ASN A 227 14.01 4.77 19.33
C ASN A 227 13.50 4.60 17.91
N ASP A 228 12.65 3.59 17.65
CA ASP A 228 12.08 3.28 16.34
C ASP A 228 10.70 3.92 16.14
N LYS A 229 10.19 4.63 17.14
CA LYS A 229 8.86 5.25 17.15
C LYS A 229 8.98 6.77 17.29
N PRO A 230 8.77 7.56 16.22
CA PRO A 230 8.94 9.01 16.26
C PRO A 230 8.16 9.71 17.38
N ALA A 231 6.90 9.30 17.64
CA ALA A 231 6.08 9.88 18.69
C ALA A 231 6.65 9.63 20.09
N LEU A 232 7.11 8.41 20.37
CA LEU A 232 7.68 8.06 21.67
C LEU A 232 9.05 8.73 21.90
N LEU A 233 9.84 8.84 20.83
CA LEU A 233 11.14 9.51 20.89
C LEU A 233 10.97 11.02 21.14
N LEU A 234 9.98 11.65 20.51
CA LEU A 234 9.63 13.05 20.78
C LEU A 234 9.23 13.26 22.24
N LEU A 235 8.31 12.44 22.76
CA LEU A 235 7.85 12.49 24.14
C LEU A 235 9.00 12.27 25.15
N ARG A 236 9.98 11.41 24.81
CA ARG A 236 11.16 11.21 25.67
C ARG A 236 12.05 12.45 25.70
N GLY A 237 12.25 13.11 24.58
CA GLY A 237 12.94 14.41 24.51
C GLY A 237 12.24 15.48 25.34
N GLU A 238 10.93 15.60 25.22
CA GLU A 238 10.11 16.56 26.01
C GLU A 238 10.16 16.27 27.51
N ALA A 239 10.06 15.01 27.90
CA ALA A 239 10.19 14.60 29.29
C ALA A 239 11.61 14.91 29.86
N ARG A 240 12.68 14.77 29.05
CA ARG A 240 14.05 15.13 29.45
C ARG A 240 14.21 16.63 29.59
N GLU A 241 13.66 17.45 28.69
CA GLU A 241 13.61 18.90 28.85
C GLU A 241 12.93 19.30 30.18
N GLN A 242 11.74 18.73 30.43
CA GLN A 242 10.96 19.03 31.63
C GLN A 242 11.67 18.58 32.94
N ALA A 243 12.47 17.48 32.85
CA ALA A 243 13.27 16.98 33.94
C ALA A 243 14.56 17.80 34.18
N GLY A 244 14.83 18.86 33.46
CA GLY A 244 16.05 19.65 33.54
C GLY A 244 17.28 18.93 32.95
N ARG A 245 17.10 18.00 32.02
CA ARG A 245 18.15 17.23 31.32
C ARG A 245 18.28 17.59 29.86
N PRO A 246 18.57 18.86 29.53
CA PRO A 246 18.49 19.34 28.15
C PRO A 246 19.53 18.70 27.22
N LEU A 247 20.69 18.26 27.71
CA LEU A 247 21.69 17.59 26.88
C LEU A 247 21.23 16.18 26.46
N GLU A 248 20.50 15.48 27.30
CA GLU A 248 19.92 14.20 26.94
C GLU A 248 18.74 14.38 25.95
N ALA A 249 17.96 15.46 26.12
CA ALA A 249 16.91 15.83 25.17
C ALA A 249 17.48 16.16 23.79
N VAL A 250 18.62 16.85 23.70
CA VAL A 250 19.33 17.09 22.43
C VAL A 250 19.64 15.78 21.72
N ALA A 251 20.12 14.74 22.43
CA ALA A 251 20.43 13.45 21.81
C ALA A 251 19.18 12.76 21.22
N ASP A 252 18.03 12.85 21.90
CA ASP A 252 16.77 12.31 21.38
C ASP A 252 16.28 13.08 20.15
N TYR A 253 16.31 14.41 20.21
CA TYR A 253 15.88 15.24 19.11
C TYR A 253 16.81 15.11 17.90
N GLN A 254 18.12 14.96 18.08
CA GLN A 254 19.05 14.68 16.98
C GLN A 254 18.75 13.31 16.34
N SER A 255 18.47 12.30 17.14
CA SER A 255 18.08 10.97 16.66
C SER A 255 16.78 11.03 15.85
N LEU A 256 15.81 11.82 16.33
CA LEU A 256 14.52 12.01 15.68
C LEU A 256 14.66 12.83 14.36
N TYR A 257 15.39 13.91 14.39
CA TYR A 257 15.67 14.78 13.25
C TYR A 257 16.35 14.02 12.12
N LEU A 258 17.42 13.28 12.44
CA LEU A 258 18.22 12.54 11.46
C LEU A 258 17.53 11.25 10.98
N GLY A 259 16.89 10.52 11.90
CA GLY A 259 16.28 9.23 11.59
C GLY A 259 14.92 9.33 10.88
N PHE A 260 14.18 10.42 11.12
CA PHE A 260 12.81 10.59 10.62
C PHE A 260 12.56 11.95 9.95
N PRO A 261 13.43 12.38 9.02
CA PRO A 261 13.42 13.75 8.47
C PRO A 261 12.13 14.16 7.77
N LEU A 262 11.36 13.18 7.25
CA LEU A 262 10.14 13.44 6.50
C LEU A 262 8.87 13.41 7.36
N THR A 263 8.99 13.17 8.67
CA THR A 263 7.85 13.15 9.61
C THR A 263 7.60 14.51 10.25
N GLU A 264 6.38 14.72 10.73
CA GLU A 264 6.06 15.93 11.52
C GLU A 264 6.91 16.02 12.79
N GLN A 265 7.10 14.88 13.47
CA GLN A 265 7.94 14.79 14.67
C GLN A 265 9.41 15.15 14.38
N GLY A 266 9.95 14.72 13.22
CA GLY A 266 11.29 15.11 12.79
C GLY A 266 11.44 16.63 12.60
N ARG A 267 10.44 17.30 12.01
CA ARG A 267 10.42 18.77 11.88
C ARG A 267 10.31 19.47 13.24
N GLN A 268 9.46 18.94 14.13
CA GLN A 268 9.35 19.47 15.51
C GLN A 268 10.67 19.33 16.25
N ALA A 269 11.37 18.20 16.09
CA ALA A 269 12.71 18.01 16.68
C ALA A 269 13.72 19.05 16.16
N GLY A 270 13.69 19.37 14.86
CA GLY A 270 14.53 20.45 14.30
C GLY A 270 14.32 21.78 14.99
N ALA A 271 13.07 22.21 15.18
CA ALA A 271 12.74 23.45 15.89
C ALA A 271 13.20 23.43 17.38
N LYS A 272 13.07 22.27 18.04
CA LYS A 272 13.56 22.06 19.42
C LYS A 272 15.08 22.16 19.48
N LEU A 273 15.79 21.56 18.52
CA LEU A 273 17.26 21.64 18.44
C LEU A 273 17.76 23.08 18.25
N ASP A 274 17.10 23.87 17.39
CA ASP A 274 17.46 25.27 17.19
C ASP A 274 17.27 26.11 18.47
N PHE A 275 16.18 25.90 19.21
CA PHE A 275 15.94 26.53 20.50
C PHE A 275 17.01 26.14 21.54
N LEU A 276 17.31 24.84 21.66
CA LEU A 276 18.28 24.33 22.61
C LEU A 276 19.72 24.77 22.27
N ARG A 277 20.05 24.88 20.98
CA ARG A 277 21.35 25.43 20.55
C ARG A 277 21.53 26.85 21.05
N GLY A 278 20.52 27.72 20.92
CA GLY A 278 20.56 29.10 21.43
C GLY A 278 20.67 29.18 22.97
N THR A 279 20.04 28.23 23.69
CA THR A 279 20.03 28.20 25.13
C THR A 279 21.31 27.63 25.74
N LEU A 280 21.81 26.51 25.22
CA LEU A 280 22.95 25.77 25.77
C LEU A 280 24.31 26.33 25.29
N LYS A 281 24.34 27.08 24.17
CA LYS A 281 25.54 27.70 23.63
C LYS A 281 26.72 26.69 23.52
N SER A 282 27.81 26.91 24.23
CA SER A 282 29.01 26.07 24.21
C SER A 282 28.79 24.65 24.74
N GLY A 283 27.69 24.40 25.46
CA GLY A 283 27.33 23.06 25.92
C GLY A 283 26.57 22.24 24.88
N TYR A 284 26.10 22.86 23.79
CA TYR A 284 25.38 22.16 22.74
C TYR A 284 26.33 21.31 21.86
N GLN A 285 26.01 20.03 21.69
CA GLN A 285 26.78 19.17 20.80
C GLN A 285 26.22 19.27 19.38
N GLU A 286 27.03 19.83 18.47
CA GLU A 286 26.63 19.99 17.06
C GLU A 286 26.52 18.65 16.34
N ILE A 287 25.56 18.54 15.41
CA ILE A 287 25.44 17.38 14.52
C ILE A 287 26.64 17.38 13.55
N PRO A 288 27.37 16.26 13.40
CA PRO A 288 28.50 16.16 12.49
C PRO A 288 28.12 16.50 11.04
N LEU A 289 29.01 17.20 10.35
CA LEU A 289 28.81 17.66 8.97
C LEU A 289 28.33 16.56 8.00
N PRO A 290 28.90 15.32 8.01
CA PRO A 290 28.42 14.27 7.12
C PRO A 290 26.96 13.86 7.38
N GLN A 291 26.51 13.89 8.65
CA GLN A 291 25.12 13.56 9.00
C GLN A 291 24.16 14.69 8.58
N ARG A 292 24.53 15.94 8.72
CA ARG A 292 23.76 17.09 8.22
C ARG A 292 23.66 17.04 6.69
N PHE A 293 24.74 16.70 6.00
CA PHE A 293 24.74 16.55 4.55
C PHE A 293 23.80 15.39 4.09
N ALA A 294 23.83 14.27 4.79
CA ALA A 294 22.92 13.15 4.53
C ALA A 294 21.44 13.53 4.80
N HIS A 295 21.18 14.30 5.87
CA HIS A 295 19.84 14.82 6.18
C HIS A 295 19.33 15.76 5.09
N ALA A 296 20.14 16.71 4.62
CA ALA A 296 19.79 17.55 3.47
C ALA A 296 19.45 16.72 2.22
N GLY A 297 20.18 15.62 2.00
CA GLY A 297 19.90 14.64 0.95
C GLY A 297 18.57 13.92 1.13
N ALA A 298 18.21 13.54 2.36
CA ALA A 298 16.92 12.94 2.66
C ALA A 298 15.75 13.90 2.42
N LEU A 299 15.89 15.18 2.81
CA LEU A 299 14.92 16.23 2.52
C LEU A 299 14.74 16.43 1.00
N PHE A 300 15.84 16.47 0.25
CA PHE A 300 15.83 16.58 -1.21
C PHE A 300 15.08 15.40 -1.85
N ASN A 301 15.41 14.17 -1.47
CA ASN A 301 14.74 12.98 -1.97
C ASN A 301 13.26 12.93 -1.57
N GLY A 302 12.91 13.48 -0.41
CA GLY A 302 11.54 13.67 0.07
C GLY A 302 10.80 14.83 -0.59
N LYS A 303 11.42 15.55 -1.53
CA LYS A 303 10.88 16.72 -2.24
C LYS A 303 10.52 17.90 -1.33
N LEU A 304 11.15 17.99 -0.19
CA LEU A 304 11.11 19.17 0.70
C LEU A 304 12.14 20.19 0.22
N TRP A 305 11.88 20.76 -0.96
CA TRP A 305 12.85 21.55 -1.73
C TRP A 305 13.35 22.79 -0.99
N SER A 306 12.46 23.48 -0.26
CA SER A 306 12.81 24.69 0.49
C SER A 306 13.75 24.37 1.64
N GLU A 307 13.42 23.34 2.42
CA GLU A 307 14.20 22.90 3.58
C GLU A 307 15.57 22.34 3.13
N ALA A 308 15.57 21.47 2.10
CA ALA A 308 16.80 20.92 1.53
C ALA A 308 17.75 22.04 1.04
N ARG A 309 17.21 23.01 0.28
CA ARG A 309 17.98 24.15 -0.22
C ARG A 309 18.60 24.96 0.92
N THR A 310 17.81 25.23 1.96
CA THR A 310 18.27 25.99 3.12
C THR A 310 19.43 25.27 3.81
N GLU A 311 19.29 23.97 4.06
CA GLU A 311 20.32 23.21 4.75
C GLU A 311 21.59 23.06 3.93
N TYR A 312 21.52 22.72 2.63
CA TYR A 312 22.68 22.70 1.75
C TYR A 312 23.39 24.05 1.71
N SER A 313 22.64 25.16 1.65
CA SER A 313 23.24 26.52 1.65
C SER A 313 23.99 26.82 2.94
N GLN A 314 23.50 26.37 4.10
CA GLN A 314 24.18 26.53 5.39
C GLN A 314 25.46 25.69 5.49
N LEU A 315 25.52 24.55 4.82
CA LEU A 315 26.66 23.63 4.83
C LEU A 315 27.78 24.06 3.85
N LEU A 316 27.45 24.81 2.83
CA LEU A 316 28.31 25.08 1.67
C LEU A 316 29.70 25.58 2.01
N SER A 317 29.81 26.46 3.01
CA SER A 317 31.13 27.01 3.46
C SER A 317 32.00 26.00 4.20
N GLN A 318 31.44 24.90 4.68
CA GLN A 318 32.13 23.85 5.43
C GLN A 318 32.49 22.64 4.55
N LEU A 319 31.96 22.60 3.33
CA LEU A 319 32.16 21.50 2.37
C LEU A 319 33.31 21.79 1.42
N SER A 320 33.93 20.74 0.88
CA SER A 320 35.01 20.82 -0.11
C SER A 320 34.88 19.67 -1.13
N GLY A 321 35.57 19.77 -2.27
CA GLY A 321 35.61 18.73 -3.32
C GLY A 321 34.20 18.38 -3.83
N ALA A 322 34.00 17.10 -4.13
CA ALA A 322 32.77 16.58 -4.71
C ALA A 322 31.53 16.87 -3.85
N ASP A 323 31.65 16.87 -2.51
CA ASP A 323 30.50 17.15 -1.62
C ASP A 323 30.05 18.62 -1.72
N LYS A 324 31.00 19.55 -1.89
CA LYS A 324 30.67 20.95 -2.13
C LYS A 324 29.99 21.12 -3.49
N GLU A 325 30.57 20.56 -4.54
CA GLU A 325 29.98 20.59 -5.88
C GLU A 325 28.57 19.97 -5.91
N ARG A 326 28.35 18.86 -5.19
CA ARG A 326 27.04 18.24 -5.07
C ARG A 326 26.06 19.11 -4.30
N ALA A 327 26.49 19.80 -3.25
CA ALA A 327 25.64 20.76 -2.55
C ALA A 327 25.23 21.92 -3.46
N GLU A 328 26.18 22.49 -4.23
CA GLU A 328 25.89 23.55 -5.22
C GLU A 328 24.87 23.07 -6.27
N LEU A 329 25.06 21.87 -6.82
CA LEU A 329 24.13 21.24 -7.74
C LEU A 329 22.72 21.10 -7.11
N ARG A 330 22.62 20.55 -5.90
CA ARG A 330 21.34 20.36 -5.19
C ARG A 330 20.62 21.69 -4.88
N ILE A 331 21.35 22.74 -4.54
CA ILE A 331 20.78 24.08 -4.35
C ILE A 331 20.11 24.57 -5.63
N MET A 332 20.78 24.36 -6.80
CA MET A 332 20.23 24.76 -8.11
C MET A 332 19.00 23.92 -8.49
N GLU A 333 19.05 22.58 -8.30
CA GLU A 333 17.92 21.71 -8.57
C GLU A 333 16.70 22.03 -7.69
N CYS A 334 16.92 22.33 -6.40
CA CYS A 334 15.86 22.82 -5.52
C CYS A 334 15.28 24.13 -6.06
N GLY A 335 16.14 25.06 -6.51
CA GLY A 335 15.73 26.32 -7.13
C GLY A 335 14.81 26.08 -8.33
N VAL A 336 15.19 25.19 -9.24
CA VAL A 336 14.38 24.80 -10.42
C VAL A 336 13.04 24.20 -9.99
N SER A 337 13.06 23.33 -8.99
CA SER A 337 11.84 22.71 -8.46
C SER A 337 10.89 23.70 -7.79
N LEU A 338 11.42 24.82 -7.27
CA LEU A 338 10.69 25.94 -6.67
C LEU A 338 10.28 27.01 -7.70
N GLY A 339 10.53 26.77 -9.00
CA GLY A 339 10.12 27.67 -10.08
C GLY A 339 11.20 28.59 -10.62
N ALA A 340 12.45 28.45 -10.22
CA ALA A 340 13.56 29.15 -10.84
C ALA A 340 13.84 28.61 -12.27
N GLY A 341 14.41 29.46 -13.12
CA GLY A 341 14.83 29.04 -14.45
C GLY A 341 16.00 28.05 -14.45
N ILE A 342 16.10 27.24 -15.50
CA ILE A 342 17.14 26.22 -15.67
C ILE A 342 18.53 26.79 -15.96
N SER A 343 18.64 28.07 -16.34
CA SER A 343 19.89 28.66 -16.84
C SER A 343 21.05 28.56 -15.85
N ALA A 344 20.79 28.78 -14.56
CA ALA A 344 21.79 28.66 -13.51
C ALA A 344 22.36 27.23 -13.39
N LEU A 345 21.49 26.23 -13.43
CA LEU A 345 21.87 24.81 -13.43
C LEU A 345 22.67 24.43 -14.70
N ALA A 346 22.25 24.95 -15.85
CA ALA A 346 22.93 24.69 -17.13
C ALA A 346 24.32 25.32 -17.17
N ALA A 347 24.49 26.51 -16.57
CA ALA A 347 25.76 27.25 -16.53
C ALA A 347 26.73 26.80 -15.41
N LEU A 348 26.31 25.86 -14.56
CA LEU A 348 27.14 25.35 -13.48
C LEU A 348 28.31 24.53 -14.06
N HIS A 349 29.52 24.87 -13.63
CA HIS A 349 30.77 24.20 -14.01
C HIS A 349 31.25 23.35 -12.84
N LEU A 350 31.26 22.01 -13.03
CA LEU A 350 31.69 21.05 -12.04
C LEU A 350 32.90 20.29 -12.51
N THR A 351 33.82 20.02 -11.61
CA THR A 351 35.08 19.34 -11.91
C THR A 351 34.98 17.84 -11.66
N ASP A 352 34.24 17.44 -10.65
CA ASP A 352 33.99 16.02 -10.37
C ASP A 352 33.14 15.40 -11.47
N ALA A 353 33.60 14.30 -12.06
CA ALA A 353 32.96 13.68 -13.20
C ALA A 353 31.62 13.06 -12.87
N ASP A 354 31.45 12.50 -11.66
CA ASP A 354 30.20 11.87 -11.24
C ASP A 354 29.13 12.94 -10.94
N VAL A 355 29.53 14.03 -10.26
CA VAL A 355 28.62 15.14 -9.96
C VAL A 355 28.22 15.90 -11.23
N ASP A 356 29.14 16.05 -12.19
CA ASP A 356 28.80 16.68 -13.47
C ASP A 356 27.89 15.80 -14.34
N ALA A 357 28.10 14.49 -14.32
CA ALA A 357 27.14 13.54 -14.95
C ALA A 357 25.74 13.61 -14.30
N GLU A 358 25.67 13.77 -12.97
CA GLU A 358 24.41 14.03 -12.23
C GLU A 358 23.73 15.32 -12.72
N ARG A 359 24.48 16.39 -12.91
CA ARG A 359 23.96 17.66 -13.46
C ARG A 359 23.37 17.47 -14.87
N PHE A 360 24.09 16.78 -15.75
CA PHE A 360 23.56 16.48 -17.10
C PHE A 360 22.30 15.61 -17.06
N PHE A 361 22.22 14.66 -16.14
CA PHE A 361 20.99 13.88 -15.94
C PHE A 361 19.84 14.79 -15.47
N ALA A 362 20.07 15.69 -14.52
CA ALA A 362 19.05 16.67 -14.07
C ALA A 362 18.58 17.59 -15.21
N LEU A 363 19.52 18.04 -16.05
CA LEU A 363 19.20 18.81 -17.27
C LEU A 363 18.38 17.99 -18.25
N ALA A 364 18.73 16.72 -18.47
CA ALA A 364 17.95 15.82 -19.32
C ALA A 364 16.52 15.63 -18.82
N GLN A 365 16.33 15.47 -17.50
CA GLN A 365 14.98 15.39 -16.90
C GLN A 365 14.14 16.64 -17.17
N TYR A 366 14.73 17.81 -17.07
CA TYR A 366 14.05 19.07 -17.34
C TYR A 366 13.72 19.22 -18.83
N TYR A 367 14.71 19.01 -19.72
CA TYR A 367 14.56 19.18 -21.15
C TYR A 367 13.61 18.17 -21.80
N ARG A 368 13.37 17.03 -21.16
CA ARG A 368 12.43 16.01 -21.63
C ARG A 368 11.05 16.58 -21.94
N THR A 369 10.60 17.60 -21.23
CA THR A 369 9.26 18.19 -21.38
C THR A 369 9.20 19.37 -22.33
N ILE A 370 10.32 20.02 -22.60
CA ILE A 370 10.35 21.29 -23.35
C ILE A 370 11.16 21.21 -24.64
N SER A 371 12.17 20.37 -24.72
CA SER A 371 13.11 20.33 -25.84
C SER A 371 13.81 18.97 -25.95
N PRO A 372 13.03 17.89 -26.21
CA PRO A 372 13.57 16.53 -26.05
C PRO A 372 14.69 16.18 -27.05
N ASP A 373 14.50 16.48 -28.34
CA ASP A 373 15.47 16.08 -29.36
C ASP A 373 16.70 17.01 -29.38
N SER A 374 16.49 18.32 -29.19
CA SER A 374 17.57 19.31 -29.31
C SER A 374 18.35 19.54 -28.01
N SER A 375 17.81 19.17 -26.84
CA SER A 375 18.46 19.46 -25.56
C SER A 375 18.53 18.22 -24.62
N MET A 376 17.44 17.42 -24.52
CA MET A 376 17.45 16.24 -23.66
C MET A 376 18.43 15.17 -24.18
N ALA A 377 18.36 14.81 -25.45
CA ALA A 377 19.24 13.78 -26.01
C ALA A 377 20.73 14.17 -25.90
N PRO A 378 21.17 15.39 -26.25
CA PRO A 378 22.53 15.83 -25.99
C PRO A 378 22.94 15.83 -24.51
N ALA A 379 22.05 16.17 -23.58
CA ALA A 379 22.34 16.09 -22.16
C ALA A 379 22.53 14.64 -21.69
N VAL A 380 21.75 13.70 -22.21
CA VAL A 380 21.93 12.26 -21.95
C VAL A 380 23.30 11.79 -22.44
N GLU A 381 23.70 12.16 -23.66
CA GLU A 381 25.01 11.80 -24.20
C GLU A 381 26.15 12.42 -23.40
N SER A 382 25.98 13.67 -22.94
CA SER A 382 26.95 14.32 -22.07
C SER A 382 27.09 13.61 -20.71
N ALA A 383 25.99 13.17 -20.09
CA ALA A 383 26.05 12.38 -18.85
C ALA A 383 26.84 11.08 -19.05
N VAL A 384 26.57 10.37 -20.15
CA VAL A 384 27.29 9.12 -20.49
C VAL A 384 28.77 9.37 -20.80
N ALA A 385 29.09 10.42 -21.54
CA ALA A 385 30.47 10.73 -21.90
C ALA A 385 31.30 11.16 -20.67
N ARG A 386 30.66 11.88 -19.73
CA ARG A 386 31.33 12.43 -18.55
C ARG A 386 31.70 11.38 -17.52
N ALA A 387 30.81 10.40 -17.28
CA ALA A 387 31.05 9.27 -16.37
C ALA A 387 30.35 7.99 -16.89
N PRO A 388 30.96 7.25 -17.84
CA PRO A 388 30.30 6.19 -18.63
C PRO A 388 29.71 5.04 -17.84
N LEU A 389 30.27 4.71 -16.66
CA LEU A 389 29.83 3.62 -15.80
C LEU A 389 29.15 4.11 -14.50
N SER A 390 28.84 5.40 -14.42
CA SER A 390 28.14 5.98 -13.28
C SER A 390 26.66 5.60 -13.27
N ARG A 391 26.04 5.64 -12.09
CA ARG A 391 24.59 5.52 -11.97
C ARG A 391 23.82 6.58 -12.75
N TRP A 392 24.46 7.75 -13.00
CA TRP A 392 23.82 8.83 -13.72
C TRP A 392 23.77 8.58 -15.22
N ALA A 393 24.83 7.98 -15.78
CA ALA A 393 24.80 7.47 -17.16
C ALA A 393 23.72 6.41 -17.35
N GLU A 394 23.63 5.46 -16.43
CA GLU A 394 22.56 4.44 -16.41
C GLU A 394 21.16 5.07 -16.38
N GLN A 395 20.91 5.99 -15.46
CA GLN A 395 19.64 6.69 -15.32
C GLN A 395 19.33 7.57 -16.55
N ALA A 396 20.31 8.19 -17.15
CA ALA A 396 20.16 9.00 -18.36
C ALA A 396 19.75 8.14 -19.57
N LEU A 397 20.41 7.00 -19.77
CA LEU A 397 20.04 6.04 -20.81
C LEU A 397 18.63 5.51 -20.62
N PHE A 398 18.24 5.18 -19.39
CA PHE A 398 16.91 4.72 -19.07
C PHE A 398 15.84 5.81 -19.28
N LEU A 399 16.16 7.07 -18.92
CA LEU A 399 15.31 8.23 -19.18
C LEU A 399 15.01 8.41 -20.67
N ALA A 400 16.06 8.40 -21.50
CA ALA A 400 15.93 8.54 -22.95
C ALA A 400 15.17 7.36 -23.56
N GLY A 401 15.51 6.13 -23.18
CA GLY A 401 14.79 4.94 -23.61
C GLY A 401 13.29 5.04 -23.31
N ASN A 402 12.93 5.38 -22.07
CA ASN A 402 11.52 5.58 -21.68
C ASN A 402 10.83 6.71 -22.43
N TYR A 403 11.52 7.83 -22.65
CA TYR A 403 10.96 8.94 -23.39
C TYR A 403 10.58 8.53 -24.82
N TYR A 404 11.54 7.99 -25.59
CA TYR A 404 11.27 7.57 -26.97
C TYR A 404 10.30 6.40 -27.07
N TRP A 405 10.25 5.53 -26.05
CA TRP A 405 9.27 4.46 -25.94
C TRP A 405 7.84 5.02 -25.87
N VAL A 406 7.61 6.05 -25.04
CA VAL A 406 6.32 6.72 -24.90
C VAL A 406 5.94 7.49 -26.17
N GLN A 407 6.92 8.01 -26.91
CA GLN A 407 6.69 8.67 -28.21
C GLN A 407 6.49 7.67 -29.36
N LEU A 408 6.48 6.37 -29.09
CA LEU A 408 6.38 5.29 -30.07
C LEU A 408 7.57 5.21 -31.06
N ASP A 409 8.64 5.92 -30.79
CA ASP A 409 9.91 5.80 -31.52
C ASP A 409 10.71 4.60 -31.00
N ARG A 410 10.32 3.42 -31.50
CA ARG A 410 10.85 2.13 -31.04
C ARG A 410 12.34 1.96 -31.32
N ASP A 411 12.85 2.58 -32.40
CA ASP A 411 14.25 2.45 -32.81
C ASP A 411 15.18 3.20 -31.88
N ARG A 412 14.91 4.48 -31.64
CA ARG A 412 15.70 5.25 -30.69
C ARG A 412 15.58 4.66 -29.27
N ALA A 413 14.38 4.28 -28.85
CA ALA A 413 14.17 3.65 -27.55
C ALA A 413 15.01 2.37 -27.39
N SER A 414 14.95 1.46 -28.38
CA SER A 414 15.69 0.21 -28.37
C SER A 414 17.20 0.43 -28.33
N GLY A 415 17.71 1.45 -29.03
CA GLY A 415 19.13 1.83 -29.00
C GLY A 415 19.61 2.22 -27.60
N TYR A 416 18.86 3.07 -26.87
CA TYR A 416 19.18 3.45 -25.51
C TYR A 416 19.06 2.28 -24.52
N TYR A 417 18.01 1.47 -24.62
CA TYR A 417 17.83 0.28 -23.78
C TYR A 417 18.92 -0.77 -24.00
N LYS A 418 19.36 -0.98 -25.26
CA LYS A 418 20.45 -1.90 -25.54
C LYS A 418 21.76 -1.44 -24.90
N ARG A 419 22.12 -0.16 -25.03
CA ARG A 419 23.30 0.42 -24.37
C ARG A 419 23.24 0.25 -22.84
N LEU A 420 22.06 0.44 -22.23
CA LEU A 420 21.88 0.19 -20.80
C LEU A 420 22.10 -1.28 -20.47
N SER A 421 21.47 -2.18 -21.20
CA SER A 421 21.54 -3.63 -20.97
C SER A 421 22.98 -4.17 -21.13
N ASP A 422 23.75 -3.62 -22.06
CA ASP A 422 25.12 -4.03 -22.33
C ASP A 422 26.11 -3.48 -21.29
N ASN A 423 25.96 -2.22 -20.88
CA ASN A 423 26.92 -1.53 -20.02
C ASN A 423 26.62 -1.68 -18.52
N PHE A 424 25.35 -1.96 -18.13
CA PHE A 424 24.89 -2.03 -16.74
C PHE A 424 24.13 -3.33 -16.42
N PRO A 425 24.78 -4.51 -16.54
CA PRO A 425 24.12 -5.81 -16.38
C PRO A 425 23.56 -6.06 -14.97
N ALA A 426 24.07 -5.35 -13.95
CA ALA A 426 23.60 -5.41 -12.56
C ALA A 426 22.52 -4.37 -12.21
N SER A 427 22.13 -3.51 -13.16
CA SER A 427 21.10 -2.48 -12.92
C SER A 427 19.71 -3.12 -12.71
N PRO A 428 18.88 -2.59 -11.80
CA PRO A 428 17.47 -2.98 -11.70
C PRO A 428 16.69 -2.67 -12.99
N ASN A 429 17.18 -1.74 -13.82
CA ASN A 429 16.55 -1.35 -15.07
C ASN A 429 16.93 -2.24 -16.26
N VAL A 430 17.85 -3.22 -16.07
CA VAL A 430 18.30 -4.12 -17.16
C VAL A 430 17.16 -5.02 -17.65
N VAL A 431 16.34 -5.55 -16.74
CA VAL A 431 15.23 -6.47 -17.08
C VAL A 431 14.21 -5.81 -18.00
N PRO A 432 13.60 -4.65 -17.64
CA PRO A 432 12.68 -3.96 -18.54
C PRO A 432 13.35 -3.44 -19.82
N SER A 433 14.64 -3.09 -19.78
CA SER A 433 15.36 -2.62 -20.95
C SER A 433 15.56 -3.74 -21.97
N GLN A 434 16.06 -4.90 -21.56
CA GLN A 434 16.26 -6.05 -22.44
C GLN A 434 14.92 -6.57 -22.99
N TRP A 435 13.87 -6.62 -22.15
CA TRP A 435 12.52 -6.94 -22.61
C TRP A 435 12.08 -6.04 -23.77
N ARG A 436 12.25 -4.70 -23.65
CA ARG A 436 11.83 -3.75 -24.67
C ARG A 436 12.64 -3.85 -25.96
N VAL A 437 13.92 -4.24 -25.86
CA VAL A 437 14.74 -4.58 -27.04
C VAL A 437 14.17 -5.80 -27.76
N ALA A 438 13.91 -6.89 -27.02
CA ALA A 438 13.34 -8.11 -27.58
C ALA A 438 11.93 -7.86 -28.15
N TRP A 439 11.10 -7.09 -27.44
CA TRP A 439 9.76 -6.72 -27.90
C TRP A 439 9.78 -5.88 -29.18
N THR A 440 10.74 -4.96 -29.30
CA THR A 440 10.92 -4.16 -30.53
C THR A 440 11.24 -5.07 -31.73
N ALA A 441 12.05 -6.10 -31.54
CA ALA A 441 12.35 -7.09 -32.58
C ALA A 441 11.11 -7.90 -32.99
N VAL A 442 10.24 -8.30 -32.04
CA VAL A 442 8.97 -8.96 -32.30
C VAL A 442 8.03 -8.08 -33.14
N LEU A 443 7.90 -6.82 -32.75
CA LEU A 443 7.05 -5.84 -33.48
C LEU A 443 7.53 -5.62 -34.93
N LYS A 444 8.84 -5.60 -35.14
CA LYS A 444 9.48 -5.45 -36.44
C LYS A 444 9.53 -6.74 -37.27
N ARG A 445 9.12 -7.86 -36.69
CA ARG A 445 9.26 -9.19 -37.28
C ARG A 445 10.73 -9.49 -37.68
N SER A 446 11.64 -9.05 -36.82
CA SER A 446 13.06 -9.26 -37.03
C SER A 446 13.40 -10.75 -36.93
N PRO A 447 14.33 -11.28 -37.78
CA PRO A 447 14.75 -12.69 -37.72
C PRO A 447 15.35 -13.11 -36.36
N ASP A 448 15.87 -12.15 -35.57
CA ASP A 448 16.44 -12.36 -34.26
C ASP A 448 15.46 -12.29 -33.09
N ALA A 449 14.17 -12.02 -33.38
CA ALA A 449 13.14 -11.86 -32.35
C ALA A 449 13.07 -13.06 -31.39
N ALA A 450 13.05 -14.28 -31.93
CA ALA A 450 13.01 -15.50 -31.13
C ALA A 450 14.26 -15.67 -30.26
N SER A 451 15.45 -15.34 -30.81
CA SER A 451 16.71 -15.45 -30.07
C SER A 451 16.80 -14.42 -28.93
N LEU A 452 16.30 -13.18 -29.13
CA LEU A 452 16.27 -12.13 -28.11
C LEU A 452 15.28 -12.45 -26.98
N LEU A 453 14.11 -13.03 -27.29
CA LEU A 453 13.17 -13.54 -26.28
C LEU A 453 13.76 -14.72 -25.49
N ALA A 454 14.43 -15.66 -26.18
CA ALA A 454 15.10 -16.78 -25.53
C ALA A 454 16.27 -16.30 -24.65
N GLU A 455 17.01 -15.28 -25.07
CA GLU A 455 18.04 -14.62 -24.25
C GLU A 455 17.41 -14.00 -22.99
N HIS A 456 16.26 -13.33 -23.11
CA HIS A 456 15.52 -12.79 -21.95
C HIS A 456 15.23 -13.89 -20.94
N LEU A 457 14.68 -15.01 -21.36
CA LEU A 457 14.38 -16.14 -20.48
C LEU A 457 15.64 -16.74 -19.83
N ARG A 458 16.77 -16.85 -20.57
CA ARG A 458 18.03 -17.36 -19.99
C ARG A 458 18.60 -16.42 -18.94
N ARG A 459 18.59 -15.11 -19.20
CA ARG A 459 19.13 -14.11 -18.27
C ARG A 459 18.22 -13.86 -17.08
N PHE A 460 16.91 -13.89 -17.29
CA PHE A 460 15.89 -13.45 -16.32
C PHE A 460 14.70 -14.43 -16.23
N PRO A 461 14.94 -15.73 -15.94
CA PRO A 461 13.91 -16.78 -16.06
C PRO A 461 12.75 -16.64 -15.06
N GLY A 462 12.90 -15.80 -14.02
CA GLY A 462 11.85 -15.49 -13.03
C GLY A 462 11.32 -14.07 -13.12
N SER A 463 11.60 -13.36 -14.23
CA SER A 463 11.14 -11.97 -14.40
C SER A 463 9.62 -11.88 -14.56
N GLN A 464 9.10 -10.68 -14.36
CA GLN A 464 7.68 -10.39 -14.63
C GLN A 464 7.30 -10.56 -16.12
N PHE A 465 8.28 -10.51 -17.05
CA PHE A 465 8.06 -10.68 -18.47
C PHE A 465 8.23 -12.14 -18.95
N THR A 466 8.48 -13.09 -18.03
CA THR A 466 8.60 -14.51 -18.41
C THR A 466 7.32 -15.07 -19.04
N PRO A 467 6.10 -14.77 -18.54
CA PRO A 467 4.86 -15.19 -19.19
C PRO A 467 4.72 -14.63 -20.61
N ASP A 468 5.04 -13.34 -20.77
CA ASP A 468 5.00 -12.63 -22.05
C ASP A 468 5.96 -13.30 -23.06
N ALA A 469 7.22 -13.51 -22.65
CA ALA A 469 8.23 -14.13 -23.50
C ALA A 469 7.84 -15.56 -23.93
N LEU A 470 7.27 -16.37 -23.02
CA LEU A 470 6.76 -17.70 -23.33
C LEU A 470 5.61 -17.65 -24.36
N TYR A 471 4.67 -16.72 -24.19
CA TYR A 471 3.57 -16.56 -25.13
C TYR A 471 4.08 -16.21 -26.52
N TRP A 472 4.98 -15.22 -26.63
CA TRP A 472 5.49 -14.77 -27.93
C TRP A 472 6.42 -15.76 -28.60
N LEU A 473 7.23 -16.53 -27.85
CA LEU A 473 7.97 -17.65 -28.39
C LEU A 473 7.02 -18.72 -28.96
N GLY A 474 5.90 -19.00 -28.28
CA GLY A 474 4.86 -19.88 -28.81
C GLY A 474 4.25 -19.33 -30.09
N ARG A 475 3.96 -18.01 -30.17
CA ARG A 475 3.44 -17.34 -31.36
C ARG A 475 4.41 -17.41 -32.55
N LEU A 476 5.70 -17.14 -32.31
CA LEU A 476 6.73 -17.21 -33.33
C LEU A 476 6.94 -18.66 -33.83
N ALA A 477 6.83 -19.65 -32.95
CA ALA A 477 6.86 -21.06 -33.34
C ALA A 477 5.66 -21.46 -34.20
N GLU A 478 4.44 -20.96 -33.92
CA GLU A 478 3.26 -21.13 -34.81
C GLU A 478 3.51 -20.52 -36.21
N GLU A 479 4.02 -19.30 -36.27
CA GLU A 479 4.32 -18.59 -37.51
C GLU A 479 5.40 -19.32 -38.35
N ALA A 480 6.33 -20.03 -37.66
CA ALA A 480 7.33 -20.87 -38.27
C ALA A 480 6.81 -22.29 -38.62
N ASN A 481 5.51 -22.55 -38.51
CA ASN A 481 4.88 -23.89 -38.71
C ASN A 481 5.52 -25.00 -37.84
N ASN A 482 5.96 -24.66 -36.61
CA ASN A 482 6.43 -25.63 -35.62
C ASN A 482 5.43 -25.78 -34.44
N PRO A 483 4.34 -26.54 -34.62
CA PRO A 483 3.32 -26.70 -33.56
C PRO A 483 3.82 -27.50 -32.35
N MET A 484 4.86 -28.32 -32.49
CA MET A 484 5.44 -29.06 -31.36
C MET A 484 6.13 -28.12 -30.38
N LEU A 485 6.95 -27.19 -30.88
CA LEU A 485 7.63 -26.16 -30.11
C LEU A 485 6.62 -25.14 -29.54
N ALA A 486 5.61 -24.75 -30.30
CA ALA A 486 4.54 -23.86 -29.81
C ALA A 486 3.81 -24.46 -28.60
N ARG A 487 3.46 -25.75 -28.64
CA ARG A 487 2.85 -26.48 -27.53
C ARG A 487 3.75 -26.54 -26.29
N ALA A 488 5.06 -26.69 -26.47
CA ALA A 488 6.01 -26.68 -25.36
C ALA A 488 5.98 -25.34 -24.60
N TYR A 489 6.08 -24.23 -25.32
CA TYR A 489 6.03 -22.90 -24.71
C TYR A 489 4.68 -22.61 -24.02
N TYR A 490 3.54 -22.88 -24.68
CA TYR A 490 2.21 -22.72 -24.10
C TYR A 490 1.96 -23.67 -22.93
N GLY A 491 2.45 -24.91 -23.01
CA GLY A 491 2.37 -25.87 -21.93
C GLY A 491 3.10 -25.40 -20.67
N LYS A 492 4.33 -24.87 -20.85
CA LYS A 492 5.11 -24.30 -19.74
C LYS A 492 4.37 -23.11 -19.11
N LEU A 493 3.80 -22.22 -19.93
CA LEU A 493 3.01 -21.09 -19.48
C LEU A 493 1.78 -21.52 -18.67
N GLN A 494 1.04 -22.52 -19.14
CA GLN A 494 -0.15 -23.05 -18.48
C GLN A 494 0.18 -23.69 -17.11
N VAL A 495 1.29 -24.42 -17.02
CA VAL A 495 1.71 -25.10 -15.79
C VAL A 495 2.28 -24.12 -14.78
N ARG A 496 3.13 -23.18 -15.23
CA ARG A 496 3.88 -22.31 -14.35
C ARG A 496 3.10 -21.05 -13.93
N TYR A 497 2.19 -20.59 -14.78
CA TYR A 497 1.45 -19.32 -14.60
C TYR A 497 -0.06 -19.48 -14.83
N PRO A 498 -0.76 -20.40 -14.15
CA PRO A 498 -2.11 -20.85 -14.49
C PRO A 498 -3.22 -19.80 -14.35
N GLN A 499 -2.93 -18.67 -13.73
CA GLN A 499 -3.87 -17.53 -13.59
C GLN A 499 -3.34 -16.25 -14.27
N ASN A 500 -2.31 -16.34 -15.14
CA ASN A 500 -1.75 -15.17 -15.82
C ASN A 500 -2.60 -14.78 -17.05
N TYR A 501 -2.52 -13.51 -17.46
CA TYR A 501 -3.19 -12.99 -18.66
C TYR A 501 -2.82 -13.79 -19.91
N PHE A 502 -1.53 -13.97 -20.17
CA PHE A 502 -1.04 -14.72 -21.35
C PHE A 502 -1.41 -16.20 -21.33
N GLN A 503 -1.56 -16.79 -20.13
CA GLN A 503 -2.05 -18.17 -20.02
C GLN A 503 -3.49 -18.30 -20.54
N ILE A 504 -4.34 -17.30 -20.28
CA ILE A 504 -5.73 -17.32 -20.78
C ILE A 504 -5.73 -17.36 -22.31
N LEU A 505 -4.85 -16.58 -22.95
CA LEU A 505 -4.69 -16.55 -24.41
C LEU A 505 -4.04 -17.84 -24.94
N ALA A 506 -2.97 -18.31 -24.31
CA ALA A 506 -2.25 -19.51 -24.67
C ALA A 506 -3.13 -20.77 -24.59
N TYR A 507 -4.10 -20.83 -23.66
CA TYR A 507 -5.03 -21.94 -23.53
C TYR A 507 -5.87 -22.12 -24.79
N ALA A 508 -6.43 -21.05 -25.32
CA ALA A 508 -7.23 -21.08 -26.55
C ALA A 508 -6.37 -21.50 -27.76
N ARG A 509 -5.14 -20.99 -27.87
CA ARG A 509 -4.23 -21.32 -28.95
C ARG A 509 -3.74 -22.77 -28.89
N SER A 510 -3.35 -23.25 -27.71
CA SER A 510 -2.95 -24.63 -27.50
C SER A 510 -4.06 -25.62 -27.88
N ALA A 511 -5.33 -25.29 -27.55
CA ALA A 511 -6.48 -26.09 -27.95
C ALA A 511 -6.64 -26.15 -29.49
N ALA A 512 -6.40 -25.04 -30.20
CA ALA A 512 -6.47 -24.99 -31.66
C ALA A 512 -5.36 -25.79 -32.36
N LEU A 513 -4.17 -25.94 -31.72
CA LEU A 513 -3.07 -26.76 -32.24
C LEU A 513 -3.32 -28.25 -32.08
N GLY A 514 -4.37 -28.67 -31.40
CA GLY A 514 -4.75 -30.08 -31.17
C GLY A 514 -3.78 -30.82 -30.26
N SER A 515 -4.01 -32.18 -30.17
CA SER A 515 -3.15 -33.07 -29.41
C SER A 515 -1.98 -33.54 -30.30
N GLY A 516 -0.77 -33.56 -29.74
CA GLY A 516 0.43 -34.01 -30.43
C GLY A 516 1.67 -33.98 -29.54
N GLY A 517 2.81 -34.41 -30.07
CA GLY A 517 4.08 -34.33 -29.36
C GLY A 517 4.46 -32.90 -28.99
N VAL A 518 5.35 -32.76 -28.02
CA VAL A 518 6.02 -31.50 -27.68
C VAL A 518 7.51 -31.62 -28.00
N ASP A 519 8.11 -30.52 -28.44
CA ASP A 519 9.54 -30.34 -28.54
C ASP A 519 9.95 -29.43 -27.39
N ASP A 520 10.43 -30.03 -26.29
CA ASP A 520 10.69 -29.31 -25.03
C ASP A 520 12.12 -28.80 -25.00
N PRO A 521 12.39 -27.54 -25.34
CA PRO A 521 13.74 -27.03 -25.38
C PRO A 521 14.32 -26.87 -23.94
N ASP A 522 15.62 -27.10 -23.80
CA ASP A 522 16.39 -26.95 -22.53
C ASP A 522 16.12 -25.59 -21.85
N LEU A 523 15.81 -24.57 -22.64
CA LEU A 523 15.43 -23.24 -22.16
C LEU A 523 14.32 -23.29 -21.12
N LEU A 524 13.33 -24.18 -21.27
CA LEU A 524 12.19 -24.27 -20.35
C LEU A 524 12.57 -24.82 -18.98
N ALA A 525 13.69 -25.59 -18.89
CA ALA A 525 14.21 -26.06 -17.62
C ALA A 525 14.81 -24.93 -16.76
N THR A 526 15.22 -23.82 -17.38
CA THR A 526 15.77 -22.66 -16.63
C THR A 526 14.71 -21.90 -15.83
N ILE A 527 13.43 -22.03 -16.17
CA ILE A 527 12.34 -21.31 -15.53
C ILE A 527 12.06 -21.95 -14.16
N PRO A 528 12.26 -21.21 -13.04
CA PRO A 528 12.15 -21.77 -11.70
C PRO A 528 10.70 -22.21 -11.39
N PRO A 529 10.52 -23.33 -10.69
CA PRO A 529 9.19 -23.77 -10.24
C PRO A 529 8.59 -22.77 -9.26
N VAL A 530 7.27 -22.87 -9.03
CA VAL A 530 6.61 -22.12 -7.96
C VAL A 530 7.13 -22.66 -6.63
N PRO A 531 7.65 -21.81 -5.72
CA PRO A 531 8.05 -22.27 -4.39
C PRO A 531 6.89 -22.99 -3.67
N PRO A 532 7.15 -24.06 -2.91
CA PRO A 532 6.10 -24.71 -2.16
C PRO A 532 5.42 -23.71 -1.21
N ALA A 533 4.10 -23.85 -1.02
CA ALA A 533 3.41 -23.08 0.02
C ALA A 533 3.85 -23.58 1.40
N ALA A 534 3.93 -22.67 2.37
CA ALA A 534 4.10 -23.07 3.76
C ALA A 534 2.91 -23.97 4.17
N PRO A 535 3.16 -25.10 4.82
CA PRO A 535 2.08 -25.95 5.32
C PRO A 535 1.24 -25.16 6.31
N MET A 536 -0.06 -25.32 6.25
CA MET A 536 -1.02 -24.68 7.16
C MET A 536 -1.54 -25.77 8.12
N SER A 537 -1.32 -25.56 9.41
CA SER A 537 -1.77 -26.51 10.44
C SER A 537 -3.27 -26.36 10.71
N ASP A 538 -3.93 -27.46 11.04
CA ASP A 538 -5.32 -27.43 11.53
C ASP A 538 -5.39 -27.10 13.04
N THR A 539 -4.26 -27.11 13.74
CA THR A 539 -4.18 -26.84 15.17
C THR A 539 -3.44 -25.54 15.46
N ILE A 540 -3.98 -24.76 16.38
CA ILE A 540 -3.35 -23.52 16.84
C ILE A 540 -2.16 -23.87 17.76
N PRO A 541 -0.96 -23.34 17.51
CA PRO A 541 0.18 -23.56 18.38
C PRO A 541 -0.10 -23.10 19.83
N PRO A 542 0.37 -23.83 20.87
CA PRO A 542 0.16 -23.41 22.26
C PRO A 542 0.64 -21.99 22.56
N ALA A 543 1.71 -21.54 21.90
CA ALA A 543 2.24 -20.17 22.03
C ALA A 543 1.29 -19.07 21.52
N ALA A 544 0.29 -19.43 20.71
CA ALA A 544 -0.73 -18.53 20.20
C ALA A 544 -2.08 -18.63 20.95
N ALA A 545 -2.24 -19.59 21.87
CA ALA A 545 -3.52 -19.89 22.50
C ALA A 545 -4.16 -18.67 23.22
N ASP A 546 -3.37 -17.91 23.98
CA ASP A 546 -3.86 -16.74 24.69
C ASP A 546 -4.34 -15.64 23.72
N ARG A 547 -3.59 -15.39 22.65
CA ARG A 547 -3.97 -14.42 21.62
C ARG A 547 -5.19 -14.86 20.83
N GLN A 548 -5.32 -16.15 20.55
CA GLN A 548 -6.52 -16.73 19.93
C GLN A 548 -7.75 -16.52 20.83
N ALA A 549 -7.63 -16.83 22.13
CA ALA A 549 -8.71 -16.63 23.09
C ALA A 549 -9.14 -15.15 23.18
N ARG A 550 -8.19 -14.21 23.09
CA ARG A 550 -8.46 -12.77 23.05
C ARG A 550 -9.15 -12.38 21.76
N ALA A 551 -8.68 -12.87 20.59
CA ALA A 551 -9.33 -12.63 19.32
C ALA A 551 -10.77 -13.14 19.31
N ASP A 552 -11.04 -14.32 19.87
CA ASP A 552 -12.39 -14.89 20.01
C ASP A 552 -13.30 -14.03 20.91
N ALA A 553 -12.74 -13.55 22.03
CA ALA A 553 -13.45 -12.66 22.95
C ALA A 553 -13.79 -11.29 22.29
N LEU A 554 -12.88 -10.74 21.50
CA LEU A 554 -13.07 -9.50 20.74
C LEU A 554 -14.09 -9.66 19.61
N ARG A 555 -14.10 -10.80 18.91
CA ARG A 555 -15.14 -11.15 17.92
C ARG A 555 -16.54 -11.16 18.53
N ALA A 556 -16.67 -11.73 19.72
CA ALA A 556 -17.94 -11.82 20.42
C ALA A 556 -18.58 -10.46 20.73
N ILE A 557 -17.80 -9.38 20.75
CA ILE A 557 -18.26 -7.99 20.92
C ILE A 557 -18.11 -7.14 19.65
N ALA A 558 -17.92 -7.80 18.50
CA ALA A 558 -17.76 -7.17 17.19
C ALA A 558 -16.55 -6.20 17.10
N PHE A 559 -15.49 -6.41 17.88
CA PHE A 559 -14.22 -5.67 17.78
C PHE A 559 -13.31 -6.37 16.75
N ASP A 560 -13.81 -6.49 15.53
CA ASP A 560 -13.21 -7.30 14.47
C ASP A 560 -11.79 -6.82 14.10
N SER A 561 -11.53 -5.51 14.07
CA SER A 561 -10.19 -4.96 13.82
C SER A 561 -9.20 -5.28 14.94
N SER A 562 -9.65 -5.26 16.20
CA SER A 562 -8.79 -5.63 17.34
C SER A 562 -8.53 -7.15 17.36
N ALA A 563 -9.52 -7.96 16.99
CA ALA A 563 -9.36 -9.40 16.83
C ALA A 563 -8.34 -9.74 15.73
N GLU A 564 -8.37 -9.01 14.62
CA GLU A 564 -7.40 -9.12 13.53
C GLU A 564 -5.97 -8.82 14.00
N LEU A 565 -5.78 -7.76 14.78
CA LEU A 565 -4.47 -7.40 15.35
C LEU A 565 -3.91 -8.48 16.28
N GLU A 566 -4.74 -9.10 17.13
CA GLU A 566 -4.30 -10.22 17.98
C GLU A 566 -3.84 -11.42 17.15
N LEU A 567 -4.57 -11.78 16.09
CA LEU A 567 -4.21 -12.88 15.21
C LEU A 567 -2.91 -12.60 14.43
N ARG A 568 -2.70 -11.37 13.97
CA ARG A 568 -1.44 -10.96 13.35
C ARG A 568 -0.27 -11.05 14.33
N ALA A 569 -0.47 -10.60 15.55
CA ALA A 569 0.55 -10.70 16.58
C ALA A 569 0.86 -12.15 16.94
N ALA A 570 -0.16 -13.03 16.94
CA ALA A 570 0.01 -14.47 17.10
C ALA A 570 0.83 -15.06 15.94
N TYR A 571 0.53 -14.68 14.69
CA TYR A 571 1.31 -15.08 13.53
C TYR A 571 2.76 -14.58 13.60
N ALA A 572 2.99 -13.33 13.97
CA ALA A 572 4.34 -12.77 14.10
C ALA A 572 5.21 -13.53 15.11
N THR A 573 4.58 -14.12 16.15
CA THR A 573 5.26 -14.91 17.18
C THR A 573 5.53 -16.36 16.75
N THR A 574 4.59 -16.98 16.00
CA THR A 574 4.60 -18.42 15.72
C THR A 574 4.96 -18.77 14.28
N GLY A 575 4.75 -17.86 13.35
CA GLY A 575 4.87 -18.12 11.90
C GLY A 575 3.75 -19.00 11.31
N GLU A 576 2.71 -19.37 12.09
CA GLU A 576 1.66 -20.29 11.65
C GLU A 576 0.69 -19.61 10.66
N PRO A 577 0.65 -20.05 9.36
CA PRO A 577 -0.13 -19.40 8.32
C PRO A 577 -1.64 -19.37 8.59
N ARG A 578 -2.17 -20.34 9.33
CA ARG A 578 -3.59 -20.41 9.71
C ARG A 578 -4.05 -19.15 10.44
N LEU A 579 -3.22 -18.63 11.36
CA LEU A 579 -3.53 -17.43 12.14
C LEU A 579 -3.66 -16.19 11.24
N LEU A 580 -2.82 -16.08 10.22
CA LEU A 580 -2.91 -14.94 9.29
C LEU A 580 -4.09 -15.06 8.31
N LEU A 581 -4.49 -16.29 7.94
CA LEU A 581 -5.73 -16.54 7.21
C LEU A 581 -6.96 -16.12 8.05
N GLU A 582 -6.99 -16.49 9.33
CA GLU A 582 -8.05 -16.06 10.25
C GLU A 582 -8.05 -14.54 10.44
N ALA A 583 -6.86 -13.90 10.54
CA ALA A 583 -6.74 -12.44 10.56
C ALA A 583 -7.33 -11.80 9.29
N ALA A 584 -7.06 -12.38 8.12
CA ALA A 584 -7.65 -11.92 6.85
C ALA A 584 -9.18 -12.02 6.84
N GLN A 585 -9.74 -13.10 7.38
CA GLN A 585 -11.19 -13.28 7.52
C GLN A 585 -11.81 -12.26 8.48
N GLN A 586 -11.12 -11.93 9.59
CA GLN A 586 -11.54 -10.85 10.50
C GLN A 586 -11.47 -9.47 9.83
N ALA A 587 -10.42 -9.20 9.06
CA ALA A 587 -10.30 -7.95 8.29
C ALA A 587 -11.46 -7.80 7.29
N ILE A 588 -11.86 -8.88 6.61
CA ILE A 588 -13.05 -8.89 5.73
C ILE A 588 -14.31 -8.56 6.52
N THR A 589 -14.49 -9.16 7.69
CA THR A 589 -15.63 -8.92 8.57
C THR A 589 -15.67 -7.47 9.07
N ALA A 590 -14.50 -6.88 9.31
CA ALA A 590 -14.34 -5.47 9.68
C ALA A 590 -14.56 -4.49 8.50
N GLY A 591 -14.61 -4.98 7.26
CA GLY A 591 -14.69 -4.16 6.05
C GLY A 591 -13.32 -3.72 5.51
N HIS A 592 -12.23 -4.24 6.05
CA HIS A 592 -10.85 -3.90 5.65
C HIS A 592 -10.31 -4.89 4.60
N TYR A 593 -10.93 -4.91 3.43
CA TYR A 593 -10.64 -5.91 2.38
C TYR A 593 -9.20 -5.86 1.87
N GLY A 594 -8.61 -4.66 1.75
CA GLY A 594 -7.22 -4.47 1.37
C GLY A 594 -6.24 -5.14 2.34
N VAL A 595 -6.51 -5.05 3.65
CA VAL A 595 -5.72 -5.70 4.71
C VAL A 595 -5.76 -7.23 4.55
N ALA A 596 -6.93 -7.79 4.25
CA ALA A 596 -7.09 -9.23 4.00
C ALA A 596 -6.28 -9.70 2.79
N ILE A 597 -6.36 -8.96 1.67
CA ILE A 597 -5.61 -9.27 0.45
C ILE A 597 -4.10 -9.30 0.71
N VAL A 598 -3.58 -8.30 1.45
CA VAL A 598 -2.16 -8.22 1.82
C VAL A 598 -1.75 -9.39 2.73
N ALA A 599 -2.57 -9.72 3.73
CA ALA A 599 -2.31 -10.84 4.64
C ALA A 599 -2.17 -12.17 3.89
N ILE A 600 -3.06 -12.45 2.92
CA ILE A 600 -2.98 -13.67 2.13
C ILE A 600 -1.74 -13.69 1.24
N ARG A 601 -1.34 -12.56 0.64
CA ARG A 601 -0.11 -12.49 -0.16
C ARG A 601 1.15 -12.76 0.67
N GLN A 602 1.12 -12.48 1.96
CA GLN A 602 2.25 -12.74 2.86
C GLN A 602 2.46 -14.24 3.09
N ILE A 603 1.39 -15.03 3.21
CA ILE A 603 1.47 -16.49 3.44
C ILE A 603 1.48 -17.29 2.13
N PHE A 604 0.87 -16.78 1.07
CA PHE A 604 0.85 -17.41 -0.25
C PHE A 604 1.50 -16.48 -1.28
N THR A 605 2.83 -16.40 -1.23
CA THR A 605 3.59 -15.72 -2.27
C THR A 605 3.32 -16.40 -3.63
N GLN A 606 3.15 -15.60 -4.67
CA GLN A 606 2.81 -16.09 -6.01
C GLN A 606 1.51 -16.94 -6.03
N LEU A 607 0.48 -16.55 -5.28
CA LEU A 607 -0.82 -17.25 -5.24
C LEU A 607 -1.36 -17.51 -6.65
N GLU A 608 -1.30 -16.49 -7.50
CA GLU A 608 -1.81 -16.54 -8.87
C GLU A 608 -0.99 -17.44 -9.81
N SER A 609 0.20 -17.85 -9.40
CA SER A 609 1.02 -18.85 -10.12
C SER A 609 0.73 -20.29 -9.68
N ARG A 610 -0.24 -20.50 -8.79
CA ARG A 610 -0.62 -21.83 -8.30
C ARG A 610 -1.86 -22.36 -9.01
N PRO A 611 -1.94 -23.68 -9.27
CA PRO A 611 -3.18 -24.29 -9.72
C PRO A 611 -4.31 -24.01 -8.72
N PHE A 612 -5.49 -23.67 -9.24
CA PHE A 612 -6.62 -23.24 -8.39
C PHE A 612 -7.02 -24.28 -7.33
N ASN A 613 -6.95 -25.56 -7.70
CA ASN A 613 -7.28 -26.70 -6.83
C ASN A 613 -6.15 -27.10 -5.86
N SER A 614 -4.96 -26.54 -5.99
CA SER A 614 -3.82 -26.82 -5.08
C SER A 614 -3.79 -25.92 -3.84
N VAL A 615 -4.71 -24.97 -3.75
CA VAL A 615 -4.82 -24.01 -2.63
C VAL A 615 -6.24 -24.10 -2.06
N PRO A 616 -6.41 -24.13 -0.71
CA PRO A 616 -7.72 -24.17 -0.09
C PRO A 616 -8.64 -23.04 -0.58
N ARG A 617 -9.92 -23.35 -0.82
CA ARG A 617 -10.90 -22.38 -1.33
C ARG A 617 -11.02 -21.14 -0.43
N GLU A 618 -10.91 -21.31 0.88
CA GLU A 618 -10.98 -20.23 1.86
C GLU A 618 -9.87 -19.19 1.67
N VAL A 619 -8.68 -19.60 1.23
CA VAL A 619 -7.55 -18.71 0.90
C VAL A 619 -7.91 -17.85 -0.33
N TRP A 620 -8.46 -18.47 -1.37
CA TRP A 620 -8.92 -17.75 -2.56
C TRP A 620 -10.03 -16.76 -2.22
N LEU A 621 -11.00 -17.12 -1.38
CA LEU A 621 -12.08 -16.24 -0.95
C LEU A 621 -11.56 -15.05 -0.13
N ALA A 622 -10.54 -15.25 0.68
CA ALA A 622 -9.89 -14.18 1.44
C ALA A 622 -9.03 -13.27 0.56
N ALA A 623 -8.35 -13.82 -0.46
CA ALA A 623 -7.57 -13.05 -1.44
C ALA A 623 -8.44 -12.29 -2.46
N TYR A 624 -9.64 -12.81 -2.74
CA TYR A 624 -10.58 -12.27 -3.71
C TYR A 624 -11.97 -12.11 -3.09
N PRO A 625 -12.13 -11.26 -2.06
CA PRO A 625 -13.42 -11.00 -1.44
C PRO A 625 -14.39 -10.36 -2.44
N MET A 626 -15.70 -10.58 -2.26
CA MET A 626 -16.78 -10.04 -3.11
C MET A 626 -17.80 -9.26 -2.28
N PRO A 627 -17.36 -8.18 -1.57
CA PRO A 627 -18.34 -7.30 -0.93
C PRO A 627 -19.15 -6.55 -1.99
N PHE A 628 -20.26 -5.96 -1.59
CA PHE A 628 -21.14 -5.21 -2.49
C PHE A 628 -21.63 -6.00 -3.72
N ALA A 629 -21.69 -7.34 -3.62
CA ALA A 629 -22.03 -8.23 -4.72
C ALA A 629 -23.35 -7.84 -5.41
N GLY A 630 -24.36 -7.43 -4.63
CA GLY A 630 -25.66 -6.96 -5.17
C GLY A 630 -25.51 -5.78 -6.12
N SER A 631 -24.82 -4.71 -5.70
CA SER A 631 -24.57 -3.53 -6.54
C SER A 631 -23.71 -3.87 -7.75
N ILE A 632 -22.66 -4.68 -7.58
CA ILE A 632 -21.77 -5.11 -8.67
C ILE A 632 -22.56 -5.90 -9.72
N GLN A 633 -23.36 -6.88 -9.33
CA GLN A 633 -24.18 -7.69 -10.24
C GLN A 633 -25.24 -6.84 -10.96
N GLN A 634 -25.98 -6.02 -10.21
CA GLN A 634 -27.04 -5.17 -10.73
C GLN A 634 -26.52 -4.20 -11.79
N TRP A 635 -25.49 -3.43 -11.47
CA TRP A 635 -25.01 -2.37 -12.37
C TRP A 635 -24.15 -2.90 -13.51
N SER A 636 -23.46 -4.04 -13.33
CA SER A 636 -22.79 -4.72 -14.43
C SER A 636 -23.80 -5.24 -15.44
N ALA A 637 -24.85 -5.91 -15.01
CA ALA A 637 -25.91 -6.39 -15.89
C ALA A 637 -26.60 -5.22 -16.63
N HIS A 638 -26.91 -4.12 -15.93
CA HIS A 638 -27.50 -2.93 -16.53
C HIS A 638 -26.62 -2.31 -17.62
N SER A 639 -25.30 -2.40 -17.47
CA SER A 639 -24.30 -1.85 -18.40
C SER A 639 -23.82 -2.86 -19.45
N GLY A 640 -24.32 -4.10 -19.46
CA GLY A 640 -23.88 -5.15 -20.38
C GLY A 640 -22.44 -5.63 -20.15
N LEU A 641 -21.97 -5.56 -18.89
CA LEU A 641 -20.65 -6.00 -18.46
C LEU A 641 -20.74 -7.32 -17.68
N ASP A 642 -19.65 -8.09 -17.73
CA ASP A 642 -19.43 -9.21 -16.80
C ASP A 642 -19.17 -8.67 -15.37
N SER A 643 -19.94 -9.13 -14.38
CA SER A 643 -19.74 -8.74 -12.98
C SER A 643 -18.37 -9.13 -12.43
N SER A 644 -17.77 -10.21 -12.97
CA SER A 644 -16.39 -10.60 -12.63
C SER A 644 -15.36 -9.58 -13.10
N LEU A 645 -15.58 -8.97 -14.27
CA LEU A 645 -14.72 -7.88 -14.77
C LEU A 645 -14.83 -6.64 -13.87
N THR A 646 -16.05 -6.25 -13.51
CA THR A 646 -16.29 -5.13 -12.60
C THR A 646 -15.64 -5.37 -11.23
N ALA A 647 -15.79 -6.57 -10.66
CA ALA A 647 -15.14 -6.92 -9.39
C ALA A 647 -13.62 -6.91 -9.51
N GLY A 648 -13.06 -7.43 -10.61
CA GLY A 648 -11.63 -7.40 -10.89
C GLY A 648 -11.05 -6.00 -10.96
N LEU A 649 -11.80 -5.06 -11.57
CA LEU A 649 -11.46 -3.65 -11.64
C LEU A 649 -11.52 -2.99 -10.26
N ILE A 650 -12.62 -3.14 -9.51
CA ILE A 650 -12.76 -2.57 -8.16
C ILE A 650 -11.64 -3.06 -7.24
N ARG A 651 -11.28 -4.34 -7.32
CA ARG A 651 -10.16 -4.89 -6.55
C ARG A 651 -8.84 -4.19 -6.87
N GLN A 652 -8.61 -3.82 -8.12
CA GLN A 652 -7.40 -3.12 -8.55
C GLN A 652 -7.42 -1.63 -8.17
N GLU A 653 -8.58 -0.96 -8.27
CA GLU A 653 -8.72 0.47 -8.02
C GLU A 653 -8.66 0.84 -6.54
N SER A 654 -9.38 0.11 -5.70
CA SER A 654 -9.57 0.48 -4.30
C SER A 654 -9.39 -0.68 -3.31
N ALA A 655 -9.13 -1.89 -3.77
CA ALA A 655 -9.24 -3.09 -2.95
C ALA A 655 -10.59 -3.16 -2.18
N PHE A 656 -11.67 -2.69 -2.80
CA PHE A 656 -13.03 -2.57 -2.25
C PHE A 656 -13.18 -1.56 -1.10
N ASP A 657 -12.30 -0.59 -0.96
CA ASP A 657 -12.47 0.50 0.00
C ASP A 657 -13.37 1.60 -0.58
N PRO A 658 -14.58 1.82 -0.04
CA PRO A 658 -15.48 2.87 -0.53
C PRO A 658 -14.97 4.29 -0.21
N GLU A 659 -14.12 4.43 0.82
CA GLU A 659 -13.54 5.71 1.23
C GLU A 659 -12.21 6.03 0.51
N ALA A 660 -11.78 5.16 -0.42
CA ALA A 660 -10.53 5.34 -1.15
C ALA A 660 -10.50 6.67 -1.91
N HIS A 661 -9.41 7.41 -1.71
CA HIS A 661 -9.16 8.71 -2.35
C HIS A 661 -7.72 8.78 -2.83
N SER A 662 -7.50 8.95 -4.13
CA SER A 662 -6.16 9.02 -4.71
C SER A 662 -5.57 10.44 -4.67
N GLY A 663 -4.23 10.54 -4.77
CA GLY A 663 -3.55 11.82 -4.95
C GLY A 663 -3.98 12.61 -6.19
N ALA A 664 -4.57 11.94 -7.19
CA ALA A 664 -5.17 12.55 -8.38
C ALA A 664 -6.66 12.95 -8.18
N ASN A 665 -7.17 12.86 -6.96
CA ASN A 665 -8.57 13.14 -6.61
C ASN A 665 -9.59 12.17 -7.25
N ALA A 666 -9.20 10.90 -7.47
CA ALA A 666 -10.13 9.83 -7.82
C ALA A 666 -10.76 9.25 -6.56
N ILE A 667 -12.05 8.86 -6.59
CA ILE A 667 -12.87 8.62 -5.40
C ILE A 667 -13.63 7.29 -5.48
N GLY A 668 -13.62 6.56 -4.36
CA GLY A 668 -14.50 5.43 -4.07
C GLY A 668 -14.09 4.15 -4.80
N LEU A 669 -14.99 3.16 -4.80
CA LEU A 669 -14.72 1.78 -5.24
C LEU A 669 -14.09 1.68 -6.64
N MET A 670 -14.57 2.46 -7.60
CA MET A 670 -14.09 2.46 -8.99
C MET A 670 -13.24 3.69 -9.32
N GLN A 671 -12.71 4.40 -8.31
CA GLN A 671 -11.78 5.53 -8.43
C GLN A 671 -12.18 6.55 -9.52
N LEU A 672 -13.39 7.08 -9.42
CA LEU A 672 -13.92 8.02 -10.39
C LEU A 672 -13.42 9.45 -10.13
N LEU A 673 -12.84 10.08 -11.14
CA LEU A 673 -12.54 11.51 -11.08
C LEU A 673 -13.83 12.33 -11.01
N PRO A 674 -13.96 13.37 -10.15
CA PRO A 674 -15.17 14.17 -10.00
C PRO A 674 -15.70 14.76 -11.31
N LYS A 675 -14.82 15.17 -12.24
CA LYS A 675 -15.18 15.66 -13.56
C LYS A 675 -15.87 14.59 -14.41
N THR A 676 -15.29 13.39 -14.43
CA THR A 676 -15.85 12.21 -15.14
C THR A 676 -17.17 11.81 -14.53
N ALA A 677 -17.25 11.67 -13.21
CA ALA A 677 -18.47 11.31 -12.49
C ALA A 677 -19.62 12.29 -12.74
N ARG A 678 -19.34 13.61 -12.80
CA ARG A 678 -20.36 14.63 -13.14
C ARG A 678 -20.90 14.48 -14.56
N ARG A 679 -20.04 14.16 -15.53
CA ARG A 679 -20.44 13.87 -16.92
C ARG A 679 -21.34 12.63 -16.97
N LEU A 680 -20.93 11.56 -16.28
CA LEU A 680 -21.67 10.30 -16.23
C LEU A 680 -23.03 10.43 -15.50
N ALA A 681 -23.09 11.18 -14.40
CA ALA A 681 -24.32 11.43 -13.67
C ALA A 681 -25.37 12.13 -14.55
N ARG A 682 -24.95 13.11 -15.38
CA ARG A 682 -25.82 13.75 -16.36
C ARG A 682 -26.31 12.76 -17.42
N SER A 683 -25.41 11.93 -17.96
CA SER A 683 -25.78 10.90 -18.93
C SER A 683 -26.75 9.88 -18.36
N ALA A 684 -26.55 9.47 -17.11
CA ALA A 684 -27.42 8.55 -16.39
C ALA A 684 -28.72 9.20 -15.86
N LYS A 685 -28.92 10.52 -16.08
CA LYS A 685 -30.04 11.30 -15.54
C LYS A 685 -30.21 11.18 -14.01
N VAL A 686 -29.09 11.17 -13.28
CA VAL A 686 -29.07 11.16 -11.80
C VAL A 686 -28.38 12.41 -11.26
N GLY A 687 -28.79 12.85 -10.07
CA GLY A 687 -28.17 13.99 -9.40
C GLY A 687 -26.71 13.70 -9.06
N TYR A 688 -25.81 14.63 -9.40
CA TYR A 688 -24.42 14.56 -8.98
C TYR A 688 -24.25 15.09 -7.56
N SER A 689 -23.55 14.32 -6.73
CA SER A 689 -23.04 14.75 -5.42
C SER A 689 -21.65 14.19 -5.20
N HIS A 690 -20.72 15.03 -4.75
CA HIS A 690 -19.35 14.61 -4.42
C HIS A 690 -19.36 13.59 -3.27
N ALA A 691 -20.14 13.83 -2.22
CA ALA A 691 -20.26 12.92 -1.09
C ALA A 691 -20.81 11.53 -1.48
N ARG A 692 -21.70 11.47 -2.48
CA ARG A 692 -22.23 10.20 -2.96
C ARG A 692 -21.22 9.32 -3.71
N LEU A 693 -20.08 9.88 -4.12
CA LEU A 693 -19.02 9.06 -4.72
C LEU A 693 -18.41 8.05 -3.74
N PHE A 694 -18.59 8.25 -2.44
CA PHE A 694 -18.21 7.29 -1.40
C PHE A 694 -19.32 6.23 -1.14
N GLU A 695 -20.53 6.42 -1.70
CA GLU A 695 -21.61 5.42 -1.62
C GLU A 695 -21.33 4.29 -2.63
N PRO A 696 -21.19 3.01 -2.18
CA PRO A 696 -20.87 1.89 -3.06
C PRO A 696 -21.78 1.75 -4.28
N ASP A 697 -23.09 1.81 -4.08
CA ASP A 697 -24.09 1.64 -5.15
C ASP A 697 -24.01 2.75 -6.20
N TYR A 698 -23.86 3.99 -5.76
CA TYR A 698 -23.75 5.14 -6.66
C TYR A 698 -22.43 5.13 -7.45
N ASN A 699 -21.32 4.80 -6.80
CA ASN A 699 -20.00 4.72 -7.41
C ASN A 699 -19.95 3.61 -8.47
N VAL A 700 -20.42 2.40 -8.13
CA VAL A 700 -20.47 1.24 -9.06
C VAL A 700 -21.40 1.54 -10.24
N ARG A 701 -22.56 2.18 -10.03
CA ARG A 701 -23.45 2.59 -11.11
C ARG A 701 -22.75 3.47 -12.14
N LEU A 702 -22.05 4.51 -11.69
CA LEU A 702 -21.36 5.43 -12.61
C LEU A 702 -20.13 4.79 -13.25
N GLY A 703 -19.35 4.01 -12.47
CA GLY A 703 -18.13 3.35 -12.95
C GLY A 703 -18.41 2.29 -14.02
N THR A 704 -19.46 1.48 -13.83
CA THR A 704 -19.87 0.48 -14.87
C THR A 704 -20.36 1.17 -16.14
N LEU A 705 -21.09 2.27 -16.03
CA LEU A 705 -21.50 3.05 -17.20
C LEU A 705 -20.27 3.60 -17.95
N TYR A 706 -19.24 4.07 -17.22
CA TYR A 706 -18.00 4.54 -17.83
C TYR A 706 -17.26 3.42 -18.57
N LEU A 707 -17.04 2.29 -17.90
CA LEU A 707 -16.33 1.14 -18.48
C LEU A 707 -17.06 0.59 -19.72
N ALA A 708 -18.39 0.53 -19.68
CA ALA A 708 -19.20 0.10 -20.82
C ALA A 708 -19.09 1.05 -22.01
N GLY A 709 -19.06 2.37 -21.73
CA GLY A 709 -18.80 3.39 -22.77
C GLY A 709 -17.45 3.18 -23.43
N LEU A 710 -16.39 3.05 -22.63
CA LEU A 710 -15.03 2.80 -23.13
C LEU A 710 -14.94 1.50 -23.95
N LYS A 711 -15.60 0.43 -23.50
CA LYS A 711 -15.63 -0.83 -24.26
C LYS A 711 -16.31 -0.68 -25.62
N LYS A 712 -17.37 0.12 -25.68
CA LYS A 712 -18.03 0.43 -26.94
C LYS A 712 -17.13 1.26 -27.86
N ASP A 713 -16.44 2.26 -27.32
CA ASP A 713 -15.63 3.21 -28.10
C ASP A 713 -14.32 2.57 -28.61
N PHE A 714 -13.68 1.68 -27.81
CA PHE A 714 -12.39 1.06 -28.14
C PHE A 714 -12.47 -0.40 -28.60
N GLY A 715 -13.65 -1.03 -28.61
CA GLY A 715 -13.94 -2.32 -29.23
C GLY A 715 -13.48 -3.56 -28.46
N SER A 716 -12.55 -3.47 -27.50
CA SER A 716 -12.08 -4.60 -26.68
C SER A 716 -12.10 -4.27 -25.19
N VAL A 717 -12.08 -5.31 -24.34
CA VAL A 717 -11.97 -5.13 -22.88
C VAL A 717 -10.61 -4.55 -22.52
N GLU A 718 -9.54 -5.02 -23.11
CA GLU A 718 -8.17 -4.61 -22.85
C GLU A 718 -7.96 -3.12 -23.21
N SER A 719 -8.43 -2.69 -24.38
CA SER A 719 -8.35 -1.28 -24.80
C SER A 719 -9.21 -0.38 -23.89
N ALA A 720 -10.39 -0.86 -23.47
CA ALA A 720 -11.23 -0.15 -22.52
C ALA A 720 -10.56 0.00 -21.13
N LEU A 721 -9.92 -1.05 -20.63
CA LEU A 721 -9.16 -1.00 -19.37
C LEU A 721 -7.96 -0.06 -19.47
N ALA A 722 -7.25 -0.09 -20.61
CA ALA A 722 -6.16 0.85 -20.87
C ALA A 722 -6.66 2.30 -20.85
N ALA A 723 -7.82 2.57 -21.50
CA ALA A 723 -8.43 3.90 -21.53
C ALA A 723 -8.96 4.33 -20.14
N TYR A 724 -9.46 3.40 -19.35
CA TYR A 724 -9.90 3.67 -17.98
C TYR A 724 -8.75 4.17 -17.10
N ASN A 725 -7.59 3.50 -17.17
CA ASN A 725 -6.41 3.84 -16.37
C ASN A 725 -5.63 5.05 -16.94
N ALA A 726 -5.28 5.02 -18.24
CA ALA A 726 -4.41 6.04 -18.85
C ALA A 726 -5.16 7.25 -19.42
N GLY A 727 -6.46 7.10 -19.69
CA GLY A 727 -7.30 8.09 -20.36
C GLY A 727 -7.52 7.81 -21.85
N GLU A 728 -8.67 8.23 -22.34
CA GLU A 728 -9.18 7.98 -23.70
C GLU A 728 -8.22 8.49 -24.79
N ASP A 729 -7.72 9.73 -24.65
CA ASP A 729 -6.84 10.38 -25.65
C ASP A 729 -5.53 9.61 -25.88
N ARG A 730 -4.95 9.07 -24.82
CA ARG A 730 -3.69 8.31 -24.90
C ARG A 730 -3.87 6.99 -25.63
N VAL A 731 -4.94 6.26 -25.34
CA VAL A 731 -5.21 4.99 -26.03
C VAL A 731 -5.53 5.24 -27.51
N ALA A 732 -6.26 6.30 -27.82
CA ALA A 732 -6.48 6.71 -29.19
C ALA A 732 -5.16 7.01 -29.92
N GLN A 733 -4.23 7.73 -29.25
CA GLN A 733 -2.89 8.00 -29.79
C GLN A 733 -2.07 6.71 -29.99
N TRP A 734 -2.09 5.77 -29.03
CA TRP A 734 -1.34 4.52 -29.15
C TRP A 734 -1.87 3.60 -30.25
N SER A 735 -3.14 3.69 -30.56
CA SER A 735 -3.80 2.93 -31.63
C SER A 735 -3.68 3.63 -32.99
N ALA A 736 -3.42 4.94 -33.03
CA ALA A 736 -3.37 5.69 -34.28
C ALA A 736 -2.19 5.24 -35.16
N GLY A 737 -2.50 4.76 -36.34
CA GLY A 737 -1.48 4.33 -37.31
C GLY A 737 -0.81 2.99 -37.02
N GLN A 738 -1.15 2.31 -35.93
CA GLN A 738 -0.62 1.00 -35.57
C GLN A 738 -1.61 -0.10 -35.97
N LYS A 739 -1.11 -1.13 -36.64
CA LYS A 739 -1.88 -2.35 -36.98
C LYS A 739 -1.35 -3.50 -36.13
N TYR A 740 -2.00 -3.70 -34.99
CA TYR A 740 -1.71 -4.85 -34.15
C TYR A 740 -2.32 -6.13 -34.75
N ARG A 741 -1.56 -7.24 -34.76
CA ARG A 741 -2.04 -8.55 -35.27
C ARG A 741 -3.12 -9.14 -34.38
N GLU A 742 -2.99 -8.91 -33.09
CA GLU A 742 -3.90 -9.38 -32.07
C GLU A 742 -3.89 -8.46 -30.84
N ILE A 743 -4.87 -8.62 -29.96
CA ILE A 743 -5.02 -7.74 -28.79
C ILE A 743 -3.84 -7.84 -27.81
N ALA A 744 -3.20 -9.01 -27.72
CA ALA A 744 -1.99 -9.19 -26.90
C ALA A 744 -0.84 -8.28 -27.37
N GLU A 745 -0.70 -8.07 -28.67
CA GLU A 745 0.33 -7.19 -29.23
C GLU A 745 0.06 -5.72 -28.85
N PHE A 746 -1.20 -5.30 -28.82
CA PHE A 746 -1.57 -3.98 -28.28
C PHE A 746 -1.20 -3.88 -26.79
N VAL A 747 -1.53 -4.90 -25.97
CA VAL A 747 -1.28 -4.88 -24.52
C VAL A 747 0.21 -4.72 -24.23
N ASP A 748 1.08 -5.56 -24.83
CA ASP A 748 2.52 -5.47 -24.65
C ASP A 748 3.15 -4.20 -25.22
N SER A 749 2.46 -3.56 -26.18
CA SER A 749 2.89 -2.30 -26.78
C SER A 749 2.47 -1.07 -26.00
N ILE A 750 1.63 -1.21 -24.96
CA ILE A 750 1.21 -0.09 -24.11
C ILE A 750 2.48 0.58 -23.53
N PRO A 751 2.71 1.88 -23.80
CA PRO A 751 3.95 2.53 -23.41
C PRO A 751 4.12 2.70 -21.90
N PHE A 752 3.01 2.82 -21.16
CA PHE A 752 3.01 2.99 -19.72
C PHE A 752 2.97 1.63 -19.03
N THR A 753 4.05 1.28 -18.34
CA THR A 753 4.17 0.02 -17.59
C THR A 753 2.99 -0.18 -16.63
N GLU A 754 2.61 0.88 -15.89
CA GLU A 754 1.47 0.84 -14.98
C GLU A 754 0.17 0.45 -15.71
N THR A 755 -0.10 1.04 -16.86
CA THR A 755 -1.33 0.76 -17.62
C THR A 755 -1.30 -0.64 -18.24
N ARG A 756 -0.14 -1.10 -18.74
CA ARG A 756 0.01 -2.47 -19.23
C ARG A 756 -0.29 -3.49 -18.13
N GLU A 757 0.37 -3.36 -16.99
CA GLU A 757 0.17 -4.21 -15.82
C GLU A 757 -1.28 -4.14 -15.30
N TYR A 758 -1.90 -2.94 -15.33
CA TYR A 758 -3.31 -2.77 -14.96
C TYR A 758 -4.23 -3.63 -15.82
N VAL A 759 -4.07 -3.61 -17.15
CA VAL A 759 -4.88 -4.42 -18.08
C VAL A 759 -4.72 -5.90 -17.79
N GLU A 760 -3.48 -6.38 -17.64
CA GLU A 760 -3.18 -7.77 -17.34
C GLU A 760 -3.76 -8.21 -15.98
N ILE A 761 -3.58 -7.39 -14.94
CA ILE A 761 -4.05 -7.68 -13.58
C ILE A 761 -5.57 -7.70 -13.52
N VAL A 762 -6.27 -6.72 -14.10
CA VAL A 762 -7.74 -6.67 -14.07
C VAL A 762 -8.33 -7.85 -14.83
N THR A 763 -7.78 -8.19 -15.99
CA THR A 763 -8.22 -9.34 -16.80
C THR A 763 -8.00 -10.65 -16.05
N ARG A 764 -6.85 -10.84 -15.44
CA ARG A 764 -6.53 -11.97 -14.56
C ARG A 764 -7.49 -12.05 -13.37
N ASN A 765 -7.70 -10.93 -12.66
CA ASN A 765 -8.62 -10.87 -11.53
C ASN A 765 -10.04 -11.27 -11.95
N ALA A 766 -10.52 -10.78 -13.09
CA ALA A 766 -11.82 -11.15 -13.64
C ALA A 766 -11.94 -12.68 -13.86
N ALA A 767 -10.89 -13.31 -14.39
CA ALA A 767 -10.87 -14.77 -14.58
C ALA A 767 -10.95 -15.53 -13.25
N VAL A 768 -10.23 -15.06 -12.20
CA VAL A 768 -10.31 -15.66 -10.85
C VAL A 768 -11.69 -15.43 -10.23
N TYR A 769 -12.27 -14.23 -10.32
CA TYR A 769 -13.63 -13.97 -9.83
C TYR A 769 -14.67 -14.85 -10.52
N ARG A 770 -14.54 -15.09 -11.83
CA ARG A 770 -15.44 -15.96 -12.58
C ARG A 770 -15.35 -17.43 -12.12
N LYS A 771 -14.14 -17.91 -11.78
CA LYS A 771 -13.94 -19.24 -11.20
C LYS A 771 -14.52 -19.37 -9.79
N LEU A 772 -14.46 -18.32 -8.98
CA LEU A 772 -14.90 -18.33 -7.58
C LEU A 772 -16.42 -18.13 -7.45
N TYR A 773 -16.99 -17.21 -8.22
CA TYR A 773 -18.34 -16.67 -8.03
C TYR A 773 -19.24 -16.80 -9.25
N GLY A 774 -18.73 -17.24 -10.42
CA GLY A 774 -19.51 -17.53 -11.60
C GLY A 774 -20.52 -18.64 -11.30
N ALA A 775 -21.75 -18.53 -11.84
CA ALA A 775 -22.76 -19.58 -11.70
C ALA A 775 -22.19 -20.91 -12.20
N GLN A 776 -22.09 -21.88 -11.32
CA GLN A 776 -21.91 -23.28 -11.76
C GLN A 776 -23.12 -23.62 -12.65
N PRO A 777 -22.93 -24.23 -13.84
CA PRO A 777 -24.06 -24.68 -14.62
C PRO A 777 -24.92 -25.60 -13.72
N GLN A 778 -26.20 -25.23 -13.60
CA GLN A 778 -27.20 -25.99 -12.81
C GLN A 778 -27.33 -27.41 -13.35
N ASN A 779 -26.48 -28.33 -12.96
CA ASN A 779 -26.60 -29.76 -13.29
C ASN A 779 -27.32 -30.59 -12.21
N GLU A 780 -27.80 -29.95 -11.10
CA GLU A 780 -28.52 -30.70 -10.06
C GLU A 780 -30.03 -30.58 -10.09
N SER A 781 -30.65 -29.76 -10.94
CA SER A 781 -32.11 -29.62 -10.93
C SER A 781 -32.83 -30.54 -11.93
N ARG A 782 -32.12 -31.34 -12.74
CA ARG A 782 -32.78 -32.31 -13.64
C ARG A 782 -33.05 -33.71 -13.05
N GLN A 783 -32.34 -34.10 -11.99
CA GLN A 783 -32.57 -35.42 -11.38
C GLN A 783 -33.70 -35.47 -10.36
N THR A 784 -34.15 -34.38 -9.80
CA THR A 784 -35.25 -34.33 -8.83
C THR A 784 -36.61 -34.11 -9.48
N ARG A 785 -36.72 -33.61 -10.71
CA ARG A 785 -37.99 -33.42 -11.41
C ARG A 785 -38.53 -34.69 -12.09
N THR A 786 -37.68 -35.67 -12.39
CA THR A 786 -38.10 -36.94 -13.03
C THR A 786 -38.62 -37.97 -12.01
N ARG A 787 -38.32 -37.83 -10.72
CA ARG A 787 -38.84 -38.70 -9.66
C ARG A 787 -40.22 -38.31 -9.10
N ARG A 788 -40.73 -37.09 -9.37
CA ARG A 788 -42.06 -36.63 -8.93
C ARG A 788 -43.17 -36.80 -9.95
N ARG A 789 -42.89 -37.35 -11.15
CA ARG A 789 -43.92 -37.71 -12.16
C ARG A 789 -44.16 -39.18 -12.29
N ARG A 790 -43.68 -40.03 -11.35
CA ARG A 790 -43.94 -41.46 -11.27
C ARG A 790 -44.32 -41.91 -9.85
N ARG A 791 -45.15 -41.14 -9.18
CA ARG A 791 -45.96 -41.59 -8.05
C ARG A 791 -47.35 -40.95 -8.18
#